data_e85262770515821dc72e130f5fbc9293
#
_entry.id   e85262770515821dc72e130f5fbc9293
#
_cell.length_a   1.000
_cell.length_b   1.000
_cell.length_c   1.000
_cell.angle_alpha   90.00
_cell.angle_beta   90.00
_cell.angle_gamma   90.00
#
_symmetry.space_group_name_H-M   'P 1'
#
loop_
_entity.id
_entity.type
_entity.pdbx_description
1 polymer ?
#
loop_
_entity_poly.entity_id
_entity_poly.type
_entity_poly.pdbx_seq_one_letter_code
_entity_poly.pdbx_strand_id
1 'polypeptide(L)'
;MNSHYENKRFRRKALCTSIALGLLSTPFYASAQQDPEVEEVVVTGSYIRRSEGIIAASPITSLTADDITDQGTLNMAQIVQNMTFNNGSGVTNSIQASGASSNGAAFNLRGLGTRATLQLIDGKRVTNSNVQWLMPSIAIQRLDIVTDGAAALYGTDAVAGVINMLPYKTYEGLKIEHFNEEDSRGDFRDQTTSFLWGKALGSDVDLVVAGSFRHNGTLEWADRPKLMLAGLTDNNGANPTNWNVPQRDDSGALLGTTAKTADPICGTDPITDPTVQGGNKFGTLAFGSCWFPFGDTRDFVEQKTQASLYSNISWEVNEDLALSSQLLWGRWQGHGRQNQGNPGTRFADLSTVRGEIPGNPFRAMSGDGRELFAQPKLDGAGMILSDPFGNQQPLRNGAGAVVLASNQFTNLANDPNGGVPFNEDVPFSGQYLPFGLANTLPQAFDSDDISRKENDERDMRLSFTADFTVPYLDGWEGTSTYSYGEHSVVSAQTQHFSFSAVEQGLNCDVVNDASACFNPFGAADASPYRNSQAIADAIYTRDRIDNKDILQTFDFVINGDISPGGFELPGGAIGAAFGYQRRDETDQNVPTTHQQQNDRLNSIAALPTKFSRNSDSFFAEFSFPILANLEVSASVRDEQFSSGQGDVVSKFGITYSPTDWATLRATQGEAFIVPSLNQLNSPEGCGLSNVDDLFTSFSGFITSCKSGNRALVSETADSFSVGVDLTPIDGLDIHLTYSETDFSDRIVDTTTQDIIRADFAAFQGSSGFVATDANPLPSISQLTAWVNNPLSDPRIQRDPLDITSPTRIDRSDTNASSMLVKSWDIQANYNFDLDAIGFGSWGDFRASLNATYADTYTWQEAPDKPVREAKGHQNNSFGAVPIIPEWRANASLGWSLGNHSISATVRYIDEVMFDANEFSFQQYLRPENLWTTTDVIRAWTQTDMFYTYSDLEVYGGNATLSLGARNLFDREAQKTGMIAGVVSQIQSPLGRMIYARVNYEF
;
A
#
# COMPACT_ATOMS: atom_id res chain seq x y z
N MET A 1 39.43 9.42 -5.70
CA MET A 1 38.11 10.02 -5.59
C MET A 1 37.50 9.95 -4.20
N ASN A 2 38.24 9.56 -3.18
CA ASN A 2 37.70 9.37 -1.79
C ASN A 2 37.83 10.54 -0.82
N SER A 3 38.11 11.78 -1.27
CA SER A 3 38.33 12.91 -0.35
C SER A 3 37.16 13.92 -0.26
N HIS A 4 36.11 13.76 -1.07
CA HIS A 4 34.97 14.72 -1.05
C HIS A 4 33.76 14.28 -0.22
N TYR A 5 33.66 13.01 0.18
CA TYR A 5 32.51 12.49 0.93
C TYR A 5 32.60 12.68 2.46
N GLU A 6 33.80 12.68 3.03
CA GLU A 6 33.97 12.86 4.48
C GLU A 6 33.67 14.29 4.97
N ASN A 7 33.87 15.31 4.13
CA ASN A 7 33.64 16.70 4.53
C ASN A 7 32.15 17.10 4.61
N LYS A 8 31.24 16.32 3.98
CA LYS A 8 29.79 16.60 4.09
C LYS A 8 29.15 16.00 5.36
N ARG A 9 29.69 14.91 5.87
CA ARG A 9 29.25 14.31 7.14
C ARG A 9 29.61 15.18 8.37
N PHE A 10 30.73 15.87 8.33
CA PHE A 10 31.17 16.70 9.45
C PHE A 10 30.35 18.01 9.60
N ARG A 11 29.87 18.58 8.48
CA ARG A 11 29.06 19.81 8.54
C ARG A 11 27.63 19.58 9.03
N ARG A 12 27.05 18.40 8.80
CA ARG A 12 25.71 18.05 9.29
C ARG A 12 25.67 17.76 10.79
N LYS A 13 26.71 17.16 11.35
CA LYS A 13 26.82 16.95 12.81
C LYS A 13 26.96 18.24 13.60
N ALA A 14 27.64 19.24 13.06
CA ALA A 14 27.82 20.54 13.71
C ALA A 14 26.54 21.39 13.78
N LEU A 15 25.60 21.21 12.81
CA LEU A 15 24.35 21.98 12.78
C LEU A 15 23.33 21.48 13.81
N CYS A 16 23.23 20.18 14.01
CA CYS A 16 22.32 19.59 15.02
C CYS A 16 22.79 19.92 16.46
N THR A 17 24.10 19.99 16.71
CA THR A 17 24.63 20.32 18.03
C THR A 17 24.51 21.81 18.35
N SER A 18 24.48 22.68 17.35
CA SER A 18 24.36 24.13 17.53
C SER A 18 22.93 24.59 17.86
N ILE A 19 21.90 23.87 17.40
CA ILE A 19 20.50 24.18 17.72
C ILE A 19 20.16 23.74 19.17
N ALA A 20 20.72 22.64 19.63
CA ALA A 20 20.54 22.15 21.01
C ALA A 20 21.20 23.04 22.08
N LEU A 21 22.29 23.75 21.73
CA LEU A 21 22.97 24.64 22.68
C LEU A 21 22.42 26.08 22.69
N GLY A 22 21.67 26.49 21.69
CA GLY A 22 21.10 27.85 21.58
C GLY A 22 19.82 28.07 22.39
N LEU A 23 19.16 27.01 22.85
CA LEU A 23 17.90 27.05 23.61
C LEU A 23 18.12 27.06 25.15
N LEU A 24 19.35 26.95 25.63
CA LEU A 24 19.67 26.76 27.06
C LEU A 24 20.01 28.06 27.85
N SER A 25 19.71 29.26 27.32
CA SER A 25 20.21 30.48 27.95
C SER A 25 19.21 31.53 28.47
N THR A 26 17.99 31.13 28.79
CA THR A 26 17.05 32.02 29.53
C THR A 26 16.43 31.30 30.73
N PRO A 27 16.53 31.80 31.94
CA PRO A 27 15.84 31.21 33.09
C PRO A 27 14.37 31.62 33.08
N PHE A 28 13.46 30.64 32.93
CA PHE A 28 12.04 30.82 33.18
C PHE A 28 11.71 30.32 34.59
N TYR A 29 10.84 31.02 35.28
CA TYR A 29 10.36 30.68 36.62
C TYR A 29 9.20 29.69 36.49
N ALA A 30 9.25 28.61 37.23
CA ALA A 30 8.19 27.62 37.30
C ALA A 30 6.96 28.19 38.02
N SER A 31 5.80 28.06 37.46
CA SER A 31 4.48 28.26 38.09
C SER A 31 3.85 26.91 38.35
N ALA A 32 3.29 26.71 39.50
CA ALA A 32 2.71 25.45 39.93
C ALA A 32 1.50 25.06 39.06
N GLN A 33 1.49 23.80 38.70
CA GLN A 33 0.42 23.16 37.95
C GLN A 33 -0.90 23.25 38.70
N GLN A 34 -1.92 23.84 38.10
CA GLN A 34 -3.32 23.67 38.50
C GLN A 34 -3.84 22.46 37.73
N ASP A 35 -4.60 21.59 38.38
CA ASP A 35 -5.33 20.50 37.70
C ASP A 35 -6.16 21.11 36.58
N PRO A 36 -6.11 20.56 35.34
CA PRO A 36 -6.94 21.07 34.27
C PRO A 36 -8.42 20.84 34.63
N GLU A 37 -9.20 21.92 34.65
CA GLU A 37 -10.66 21.83 34.62
C GLU A 37 -11.02 20.97 33.39
N VAL A 38 -11.79 19.91 33.60
CA VAL A 38 -12.22 19.00 32.53
C VAL A 38 -13.14 19.80 31.62
N GLU A 39 -12.58 20.30 30.49
CA GLU A 39 -13.42 20.88 29.41
C GLU A 39 -14.46 19.87 28.97
N GLU A 40 -15.71 20.33 28.77
CA GLU A 40 -16.79 19.53 28.18
C GLU A 40 -16.36 18.95 26.83
N VAL A 41 -16.04 17.67 26.81
CA VAL A 41 -15.49 17.01 25.62
C VAL A 41 -16.64 16.64 24.70
N VAL A 42 -16.70 17.25 23.51
CA VAL A 42 -17.56 16.75 22.43
C VAL A 42 -17.07 15.36 22.06
N VAL A 43 -17.85 14.35 22.38
CA VAL A 43 -17.51 12.95 22.09
C VAL A 43 -17.69 12.69 20.60
N THR A 44 -16.69 12.15 19.93
CA THR A 44 -16.79 11.72 18.52
C THR A 44 -18.00 10.79 18.35
N GLY A 45 -18.84 11.04 17.34
CA GLY A 45 -20.05 10.24 17.08
C GLY A 45 -21.38 10.92 17.45
N SER A 46 -21.38 12.19 17.88
CA SER A 46 -22.56 13.02 18.03
C SER A 46 -22.20 14.50 17.92
N TYR A 47 -23.10 15.32 17.40
CA TYR A 47 -23.01 16.77 17.43
C TYR A 47 -23.79 17.40 18.61
N ILE A 48 -24.56 16.57 19.30
CA ILE A 48 -25.33 17.01 20.49
C ILE A 48 -24.42 16.88 21.71
N ARG A 49 -24.24 17.96 22.46
CA ARG A 49 -23.56 17.92 23.75
C ARG A 49 -24.38 17.09 24.73
N ARG A 50 -23.74 16.16 25.38
CA ARG A 50 -24.38 15.33 26.42
C ARG A 50 -23.92 15.75 27.79
N SER A 51 -24.76 15.63 28.76
CA SER A 51 -24.41 15.79 30.17
C SER A 51 -23.45 14.68 30.58
N GLU A 52 -22.50 14.97 31.47
CA GLU A 52 -21.57 13.99 32.00
C GLU A 52 -22.29 12.71 32.47
N GLY A 53 -21.80 11.54 31.99
CA GLY A 53 -22.27 10.21 32.40
C GLY A 53 -23.18 9.50 31.40
N ILE A 54 -23.61 10.11 30.30
CA ILE A 54 -24.42 9.42 29.27
C ILE A 54 -23.49 8.80 28.21
N ILE A 55 -23.50 7.45 28.13
CA ILE A 55 -22.72 6.67 27.15
C ILE A 55 -23.38 6.78 25.78
N ALA A 56 -22.58 7.03 24.73
CA ALA A 56 -23.07 7.04 23.36
C ALA A 56 -23.59 5.66 22.94
N ALA A 57 -24.65 5.62 22.10
CA ALA A 57 -25.15 4.35 21.56
C ALA A 57 -24.13 3.68 20.64
N SER A 58 -23.34 4.43 19.89
CA SER A 58 -22.24 3.91 19.06
C SER A 58 -21.09 3.40 19.90
N PRO A 59 -20.49 2.25 19.54
CA PRO A 59 -19.28 1.76 20.19
C PRO A 59 -18.09 2.68 19.89
N ILE A 60 -17.52 3.28 20.94
CA ILE A 60 -16.37 4.18 20.85
C ILE A 60 -15.22 3.59 21.66
N THR A 61 -14.06 3.48 21.03
CA THR A 61 -12.79 3.21 21.69
C THR A 61 -11.96 4.47 21.69
N SER A 62 -11.60 4.97 22.86
CA SER A 62 -10.73 6.15 23.00
C SER A 62 -9.37 5.70 23.53
N LEU A 63 -8.29 6.17 22.89
CA LEU A 63 -6.92 5.98 23.33
C LEU A 63 -6.35 7.36 23.67
N THR A 64 -5.97 7.54 24.92
CA THR A 64 -5.31 8.77 25.40
C THR A 64 -3.83 8.80 24.99
N ALA A 65 -3.19 9.97 25.11
CA ALA A 65 -1.75 10.11 24.91
C ALA A 65 -0.94 9.16 25.82
N ASP A 66 -1.42 8.92 27.05
CA ASP A 66 -0.79 8.02 28.00
C ASP A 66 -0.96 6.55 27.58
N ASP A 67 -2.16 6.13 27.14
CA ASP A 67 -2.38 4.78 26.62
C ASP A 67 -1.51 4.47 25.40
N ILE A 68 -1.30 5.46 24.53
CA ILE A 68 -0.41 5.37 23.37
C ILE A 68 1.05 5.20 23.83
N THR A 69 1.44 5.96 24.85
CA THR A 69 2.78 5.90 25.43
C THR A 69 3.06 4.57 26.12
N ASP A 70 2.12 4.07 26.92
CA ASP A 70 2.23 2.83 27.67
C ASP A 70 2.29 1.58 26.77
N GLN A 71 1.73 1.67 25.58
CA GLN A 71 1.88 0.61 24.56
C GLN A 71 3.26 0.58 23.90
N GLY A 72 4.15 1.52 24.22
CA GLY A 72 5.47 1.64 23.59
C GLY A 72 5.40 1.93 22.10
N THR A 73 4.29 2.49 21.64
CA THR A 73 4.09 2.83 20.22
C THR A 73 4.74 4.17 19.91
N LEU A 74 5.34 4.27 18.74
CA LEU A 74 6.21 5.37 18.36
C LEU A 74 5.61 6.30 17.36
N ASN A 75 4.67 5.77 16.60
CA ASN A 75 4.05 6.49 15.53
C ASN A 75 2.65 5.92 15.29
N MET A 76 1.84 6.70 14.63
CA MET A 76 0.46 6.34 14.32
C MET A 76 0.34 5.02 13.56
N ALA A 77 1.31 4.69 12.70
CA ALA A 77 1.27 3.44 11.96
C ALA A 77 1.37 2.21 12.87
N GLN A 78 2.13 2.29 13.97
CA GLN A 78 2.20 1.20 14.94
C GLN A 78 0.92 1.11 15.78
N ILE A 79 0.30 2.24 16.11
CA ILE A 79 -1.01 2.25 16.77
C ILE A 79 -2.03 1.51 15.90
N VAL A 80 -2.11 1.85 14.62
CA VAL A 80 -3.00 1.20 13.64
C VAL A 80 -2.76 -0.31 13.55
N GLN A 81 -1.49 -0.73 13.50
CA GLN A 81 -1.11 -2.14 13.43
C GLN A 81 -1.51 -2.93 14.67
N ASN A 82 -1.47 -2.27 15.83
CA ASN A 82 -1.80 -2.87 17.12
C ASN A 82 -3.31 -2.98 17.37
N MET A 83 -4.16 -2.28 16.62
CA MET A 83 -5.61 -2.40 16.76
C MET A 83 -6.10 -3.79 16.35
N THR A 84 -6.85 -4.47 17.22
CA THR A 84 -7.31 -5.84 16.97
C THR A 84 -8.35 -5.93 15.86
N PHE A 85 -9.19 -4.91 15.72
CA PHE A 85 -10.23 -4.78 14.69
C PHE A 85 -9.73 -4.19 13.36
N ASN A 86 -8.44 -3.89 13.23
CA ASN A 86 -7.85 -3.38 11.98
C ASN A 86 -7.23 -4.52 11.18
N ASN A 87 -7.74 -4.83 9.99
CA ASN A 87 -7.29 -5.92 9.14
C ASN A 87 -6.73 -5.42 7.81
N GLY A 88 -5.75 -6.16 7.25
CA GLY A 88 -5.17 -5.85 5.94
C GLY A 88 -4.05 -4.82 5.95
N SER A 89 -3.71 -4.24 7.10
CA SER A 89 -2.50 -3.43 7.25
C SER A 89 -1.32 -4.34 7.57
N GLY A 90 -0.15 -4.04 6.98
CA GLY A 90 1.08 -4.74 7.33
C GLY A 90 1.44 -4.54 8.81
N VAL A 91 2.00 -5.56 9.45
CA VAL A 91 2.54 -5.44 10.82
C VAL A 91 3.87 -4.70 10.88
N THR A 92 4.38 -4.29 9.74
CA THR A 92 5.56 -3.44 9.59
C THR A 92 5.33 -2.39 8.53
N ASN A 93 5.85 -1.19 8.76
CA ASN A 93 5.81 -0.12 7.78
C ASN A 93 6.59 -0.51 6.53
N SER A 94 5.90 -0.49 5.39
CA SER A 94 6.49 -0.58 4.04
C SER A 94 7.29 -1.83 3.71
N ILE A 95 6.67 -3.00 3.80
CA ILE A 95 7.21 -4.16 3.11
C ILE A 95 6.81 -4.08 1.64
N GLN A 96 7.80 -3.98 0.78
CA GLN A 96 7.59 -4.11 -0.66
C GLN A 96 7.33 -5.58 -1.04
N ALA A 97 6.13 -6.07 -0.74
CA ALA A 97 5.79 -7.43 -1.14
C ALA A 97 5.56 -7.57 -2.66
N SER A 98 5.22 -6.49 -3.36
CA SER A 98 4.79 -6.53 -4.76
C SER A 98 5.27 -5.35 -5.61
N GLY A 99 6.33 -4.66 -5.20
CA GLY A 99 6.84 -3.50 -5.94
C GLY A 99 6.04 -2.20 -5.73
N ALA A 100 5.03 -2.22 -4.88
CA ALA A 100 4.32 -1.02 -4.46
C ALA A 100 4.84 -0.56 -3.10
N SER A 101 5.42 0.63 -3.00
CA SER A 101 5.72 1.26 -1.73
C SER A 101 4.40 1.63 -1.04
N SER A 102 4.10 1.00 0.08
CA SER A 102 3.01 1.47 0.94
C SER A 102 3.57 2.44 1.97
N ASN A 103 2.92 3.59 2.12
CA ASN A 103 3.37 4.67 2.99
C ASN A 103 3.04 4.46 4.47
N GLY A 104 2.79 3.23 4.88
CA GLY A 104 2.47 2.90 6.25
C GLY A 104 1.24 2.02 6.40
N ALA A 105 0.83 1.79 7.64
CA ALA A 105 -0.39 1.07 7.95
C ALA A 105 -1.61 1.95 7.67
N ALA A 106 -2.51 1.51 6.81
CA ALA A 106 -3.77 2.21 6.58
C ALA A 106 -4.82 1.75 7.61
N PHE A 107 -5.69 2.66 8.03
CA PHE A 107 -6.87 2.26 8.79
C PHE A 107 -7.83 1.50 7.88
N ASN A 108 -8.12 0.26 8.26
CA ASN A 108 -9.04 -0.64 7.57
C ASN A 108 -9.84 -1.42 8.62
N LEU A 109 -10.82 -0.74 9.19
CA LEU A 109 -11.66 -1.30 10.25
C LEU A 109 -12.38 -2.55 9.74
N ARG A 110 -12.24 -3.65 10.46
CA ARG A 110 -12.81 -4.97 10.14
C ARG A 110 -12.51 -5.48 8.73
N GLY A 111 -11.52 -4.91 8.03
CA GLY A 111 -11.15 -5.33 6.67
C GLY A 111 -12.12 -4.91 5.57
N LEU A 112 -13.07 -4.02 5.85
CA LEU A 112 -14.09 -3.56 4.88
C LEU A 112 -13.52 -2.69 3.76
N GLY A 113 -12.27 -2.28 3.87
CA GLY A 113 -11.56 -1.45 2.92
C GLY A 113 -11.12 -0.12 3.52
N THR A 114 -9.97 0.40 3.06
CA THR A 114 -9.44 1.68 3.56
C THR A 114 -10.33 2.87 3.19
N ARG A 115 -11.06 2.77 2.08
CA ARG A 115 -12.05 3.78 1.65
C ARG A 115 -13.34 3.72 2.47
N ALA A 116 -13.61 2.62 3.15
CA ALA A 116 -14.75 2.43 4.01
C ALA A 116 -14.52 2.95 5.46
N THR A 117 -13.29 3.39 5.77
CA THR A 117 -12.89 3.92 7.09
C THR A 117 -12.58 5.40 6.97
N LEU A 118 -13.48 6.23 7.49
CA LEU A 118 -13.30 7.68 7.45
C LEU A 118 -12.27 8.13 8.48
N GLN A 119 -11.31 8.95 8.05
CA GLN A 119 -10.30 9.54 8.91
C GLN A 119 -10.52 11.03 9.07
N LEU A 120 -10.51 11.49 10.32
CA LEU A 120 -10.68 12.88 10.70
C LEU A 120 -9.49 13.32 11.57
N ILE A 121 -9.19 14.60 11.50
CA ILE A 121 -8.35 15.29 12.48
C ILE A 121 -9.15 16.48 13.03
N ASP A 122 -9.42 16.45 14.34
CA ASP A 122 -10.26 17.43 15.01
C ASP A 122 -11.66 17.56 14.36
N GLY A 123 -12.28 16.39 14.07
CA GLY A 123 -13.58 16.30 13.41
C GLY A 123 -13.64 16.70 11.94
N LYS A 124 -12.51 17.07 11.33
CA LYS A 124 -12.43 17.59 9.95
C LYS A 124 -11.79 16.56 9.03
N ARG A 125 -12.35 16.39 7.84
CA ARG A 125 -11.85 15.49 6.81
C ARG A 125 -10.43 15.87 6.37
N VAL A 126 -9.67 14.88 5.94
CA VAL A 126 -8.33 15.01 5.37
C VAL A 126 -8.34 14.66 3.89
N THR A 127 -7.39 15.23 3.14
CA THR A 127 -7.31 15.07 1.70
C THR A 127 -6.87 13.65 1.31
N ASN A 128 -6.07 13.00 2.17
CA ASN A 128 -5.53 11.67 1.93
C ASN A 128 -5.87 10.74 3.10
N SER A 129 -6.16 9.49 2.81
CA SER A 129 -6.44 8.45 3.81
C SER A 129 -5.20 7.97 4.60
N ASN A 130 -4.00 8.41 4.24
CA ASN A 130 -2.74 8.06 4.93
C ASN A 130 -2.24 9.20 5.83
N VAL A 131 -3.07 9.64 6.76
CA VAL A 131 -2.76 10.80 7.64
C VAL A 131 -1.76 10.54 8.74
N GLN A 132 -1.25 9.32 8.85
CA GLN A 132 -0.36 8.89 9.94
C GLN A 132 0.93 9.70 10.07
N TRP A 133 1.31 10.43 9.04
CA TRP A 133 2.50 11.26 9.00
C TRP A 133 2.21 12.76 8.92
N LEU A 134 0.94 13.15 8.78
CA LEU A 134 0.53 14.55 8.74
C LEU A 134 0.53 15.17 10.15
N MET A 135 0.06 14.42 11.15
CA MET A 135 -0.01 14.87 12.54
C MET A 135 1.20 14.36 13.33
N PRO A 136 1.98 15.24 13.99
CA PRO A 136 2.97 14.79 14.97
C PRO A 136 2.27 14.01 16.09
N SER A 137 2.74 12.78 16.39
CA SER A 137 2.10 11.94 17.43
C SER A 137 2.11 12.59 18.81
N ILE A 138 3.12 13.40 19.13
CA ILE A 138 3.21 14.17 20.37
C ILE A 138 2.10 15.23 20.51
N ALA A 139 1.48 15.63 19.40
CA ALA A 139 0.37 16.60 19.39
C ALA A 139 -0.99 15.95 19.63
N ILE A 140 -1.09 14.62 19.63
CA ILE A 140 -2.34 13.89 19.79
C ILE A 140 -2.66 13.79 21.28
N GLN A 141 -3.76 14.43 21.69
CA GLN A 141 -4.28 14.32 23.05
C GLN A 141 -5.09 13.02 23.20
N ARG A 142 -5.88 12.68 22.18
CA ARG A 142 -6.77 11.51 22.18
C ARG A 142 -7.06 11.04 20.76
N LEU A 143 -7.21 9.74 20.60
CA LEU A 143 -7.65 9.08 19.37
C LEU A 143 -8.99 8.39 19.64
N ASP A 144 -10.04 8.86 19.01
CA ASP A 144 -11.38 8.26 19.11
C ASP A 144 -11.66 7.40 17.89
N ILE A 145 -12.15 6.20 18.12
CA ILE A 145 -12.48 5.22 17.08
C ILE A 145 -13.92 4.78 17.26
N VAL A 146 -14.76 5.18 16.33
CA VAL A 146 -16.16 4.73 16.24
C VAL A 146 -16.18 3.53 15.32
N THR A 147 -16.59 2.37 15.83
CA THR A 147 -16.49 1.10 15.11
C THR A 147 -17.81 0.63 14.50
N ASP A 148 -18.77 1.52 14.27
CA ASP A 148 -20.00 1.26 13.54
C ASP A 148 -20.24 2.28 12.43
N GLY A 149 -21.19 2.04 11.53
CA GLY A 149 -21.52 2.97 10.45
C GLY A 149 -21.89 4.35 10.98
N ALA A 150 -21.23 5.39 10.50
CA ALA A 150 -21.42 6.78 10.97
C ALA A 150 -21.69 7.77 9.83
N ALA A 151 -22.14 7.27 8.68
CA ALA A 151 -22.37 8.10 7.50
C ALA A 151 -23.52 9.12 7.70
N ALA A 152 -24.49 8.83 8.54
CA ALA A 152 -25.58 9.76 8.88
C ALA A 152 -25.08 11.03 9.58
N LEU A 153 -23.90 11.00 10.21
CA LEU A 153 -23.26 12.16 10.84
C LEU A 153 -22.16 12.74 9.94
N TYR A 154 -21.23 11.91 9.49
CA TYR A 154 -20.00 12.34 8.82
C TYR A 154 -20.04 12.23 7.28
N GLY A 155 -21.10 11.65 6.70
CA GLY A 155 -21.28 11.48 5.26
C GLY A 155 -20.56 10.25 4.70
N THR A 156 -20.39 10.22 3.38
CA THR A 156 -19.76 9.14 2.64
C THR A 156 -18.44 8.67 3.27
N ASP A 157 -18.03 7.43 3.01
CA ASP A 157 -16.78 6.78 3.44
C ASP A 157 -16.76 6.31 4.92
N ALA A 158 -17.79 6.61 5.72
CA ALA A 158 -17.91 6.17 7.12
C ALA A 158 -18.72 4.87 7.26
N VAL A 159 -18.44 3.86 6.43
CA VAL A 159 -19.12 2.55 6.41
C VAL A 159 -18.62 1.65 7.55
N ALA A 160 -17.31 1.44 7.62
CA ALA A 160 -16.68 0.61 8.64
C ALA A 160 -16.54 1.33 9.99
N GLY A 161 -16.62 2.66 9.95
CA GLY A 161 -16.47 3.52 11.10
C GLY A 161 -15.67 4.78 10.82
N VAL A 162 -15.35 5.48 11.92
CA VAL A 162 -14.65 6.77 11.89
C VAL A 162 -13.47 6.72 12.86
N ILE A 163 -12.35 7.27 12.45
CA ILE A 163 -11.17 7.50 13.30
C ILE A 163 -10.93 8.99 13.36
N ASN A 164 -11.00 9.55 14.56
CA ASN A 164 -10.81 10.97 14.79
C ASN A 164 -9.60 11.21 15.69
N MET A 165 -8.58 11.88 15.18
CA MET A 165 -7.40 12.30 15.92
C MET A 165 -7.67 13.68 16.51
N LEU A 166 -7.72 13.77 17.83
CA LEU A 166 -7.96 15.00 18.58
C LEU A 166 -6.62 15.54 19.08
N PRO A 167 -6.14 16.66 18.54
CA PRO A 167 -4.91 17.27 19.01
C PRO A 167 -5.11 18.15 20.24
N TYR A 168 -3.99 18.45 20.95
CA TYR A 168 -4.01 19.48 21.97
C TYR A 168 -4.39 20.85 21.37
N LYS A 169 -5.44 21.46 21.87
CA LYS A 169 -5.85 22.83 21.51
C LYS A 169 -5.22 23.87 22.44
N THR A 170 -5.01 23.48 23.69
CA THR A 170 -4.32 24.25 24.74
C THR A 170 -3.19 23.40 25.32
N TYR A 171 -2.10 24.02 25.68
CA TYR A 171 -0.97 23.40 26.36
C TYR A 171 -0.11 24.49 27.01
N GLU A 172 0.41 24.24 28.19
CA GLU A 172 1.36 25.13 28.85
C GLU A 172 2.69 24.41 29.07
N GLY A 173 3.77 24.97 28.55
CA GLY A 173 5.11 24.42 28.72
C GLY A 173 5.75 23.94 27.43
N LEU A 174 6.81 23.16 27.58
CA LEU A 174 7.60 22.55 26.49
C LEU A 174 7.83 21.08 26.81
N LYS A 175 7.40 20.20 25.91
CA LYS A 175 7.72 18.77 25.92
C LYS A 175 8.60 18.43 24.72
N ILE A 176 9.72 17.74 24.96
CA ILE A 176 10.62 17.26 23.91
C ILE A 176 10.77 15.76 24.09
N GLU A 177 10.61 15.04 23.00
CA GLU A 177 10.77 13.60 22.97
C GLU A 177 11.81 13.19 21.94
N HIS A 178 12.71 12.30 22.34
CA HIS A 178 13.60 11.61 21.42
C HIS A 178 13.46 10.10 21.59
N PHE A 179 13.25 9.44 20.47
CA PHE A 179 13.10 7.99 20.40
C PHE A 179 14.10 7.41 19.42
N ASN A 180 14.73 6.30 19.78
CA ASN A 180 15.60 5.51 18.93
C ASN A 180 15.31 4.04 19.09
N GLU A 181 15.10 3.35 18.00
CA GLU A 181 14.88 1.92 17.92
C GLU A 181 15.86 1.29 16.93
N GLU A 182 16.41 0.12 17.29
CA GLU A 182 17.35 -0.63 16.47
C GLU A 182 17.05 -2.12 16.58
N ASP A 183 17.15 -2.86 15.47
CA ASP A 183 17.02 -4.30 15.54
C ASP A 183 18.25 -4.93 16.21
N SER A 184 18.06 -6.08 16.86
CA SER A 184 19.13 -6.71 17.66
C SER A 184 20.33 -7.20 16.85
N ARG A 185 20.25 -7.14 15.51
CA ARG A 185 21.34 -7.48 14.58
C ARG A 185 22.10 -6.25 14.09
N GLY A 186 21.52 -5.05 14.25
CA GLY A 186 22.10 -3.78 13.82
C GLY A 186 21.86 -3.45 12.35
N ASP A 187 20.94 -4.16 11.68
CA ASP A 187 20.66 -3.99 10.26
C ASP A 187 19.68 -2.84 10.01
N PHE A 188 18.79 -2.58 10.97
CA PHE A 188 17.72 -1.60 10.82
C PHE A 188 17.62 -0.67 12.02
N ARG A 189 17.42 0.62 11.76
CA ARG A 189 17.27 1.66 12.78
C ARG A 189 16.19 2.66 12.42
N ASP A 190 15.38 3.07 13.43
CA ASP A 190 14.34 4.07 13.34
C ASP A 190 14.49 5.10 14.45
N GLN A 191 14.43 6.38 14.11
CA GLN A 191 14.63 7.49 15.05
C GLN A 191 13.58 8.55 14.85
N THR A 192 13.02 9.04 15.95
CA THR A 192 12.06 10.15 15.93
C THR A 192 12.48 11.18 16.98
N THR A 193 12.39 12.45 16.63
CA THR A 193 12.51 13.57 17.56
C THR A 193 11.31 14.47 17.40
N SER A 194 10.64 14.77 18.49
CA SER A 194 9.40 15.55 18.51
C SER A 194 9.44 16.62 19.58
N PHE A 195 8.68 17.68 19.40
CA PHE A 195 8.43 18.68 20.41
C PHE A 195 6.96 19.12 20.40
N LEU A 196 6.47 19.49 21.59
CA LEU A 196 5.18 20.14 21.81
C LEU A 196 5.44 21.35 22.71
N TRP A 197 5.00 22.51 22.25
CA TRP A 197 5.10 23.75 23.00
C TRP A 197 3.77 24.48 22.97
N GLY A 198 3.36 24.98 24.11
CA GLY A 198 2.14 25.77 24.20
C GLY A 198 2.27 26.89 25.21
N LYS A 199 1.46 27.93 25.02
CA LYS A 199 1.44 29.09 25.91
C LYS A 199 0.16 29.90 25.75
N ALA A 200 -0.44 30.28 26.88
CA ALA A 200 -1.46 31.33 26.95
C ALA A 200 -0.81 32.72 26.72
N LEU A 201 -1.32 33.44 25.71
CA LEU A 201 -0.87 34.80 25.34
C LEU A 201 -1.86 35.85 25.87
N GLY A 202 -1.85 36.06 27.18
CA GLY A 202 -2.84 36.86 27.91
C GLY A 202 -3.96 35.98 28.48
N SER A 203 -5.17 36.54 28.61
CA SER A 203 -6.32 35.81 29.15
C SER A 203 -7.16 35.11 28.09
N ASP A 204 -6.98 35.46 26.83
CA ASP A 204 -7.97 35.19 25.81
C ASP A 204 -7.42 34.48 24.56
N VAL A 205 -6.08 34.22 24.51
CA VAL A 205 -5.45 33.62 23.33
C VAL A 205 -4.52 32.49 23.76
N ASP A 206 -4.74 31.31 23.22
CA ASP A 206 -3.88 30.15 23.36
C ASP A 206 -3.16 29.82 22.07
N LEU A 207 -1.89 29.45 22.19
CA LEU A 207 -1.06 29.03 21.06
C LEU A 207 -0.40 27.68 21.39
N VAL A 208 -0.60 26.70 20.52
CA VAL A 208 0.06 25.39 20.55
C VAL A 208 0.82 25.18 19.26
N VAL A 209 2.06 24.70 19.36
CA VAL A 209 2.91 24.31 18.22
C VAL A 209 3.59 22.98 18.53
N ALA A 210 3.47 22.03 17.64
CA ALA A 210 4.16 20.74 17.74
C ALA A 210 4.84 20.37 16.43
N GLY A 211 5.95 19.67 16.52
CA GLY A 211 6.66 19.18 15.34
C GLY A 211 7.32 17.83 15.59
N SER A 212 7.48 17.08 14.53
CA SER A 212 8.14 15.77 14.56
C SER A 212 9.07 15.61 13.36
N PHE A 213 10.22 15.00 13.59
CA PHE A 213 11.14 14.58 12.55
C PHE A 213 11.52 13.13 12.79
N ARG A 214 11.28 12.27 11.80
CA ARG A 214 11.57 10.84 11.82
C ARG A 214 12.47 10.47 10.67
N HIS A 215 13.40 9.55 10.94
CA HIS A 215 14.25 8.93 9.93
C HIS A 215 14.42 7.45 10.25
N ASN A 216 14.11 6.59 9.29
CA ASN A 216 14.48 5.18 9.35
C ASN A 216 15.46 4.80 8.23
N GLY A 217 16.32 3.85 8.54
CA GLY A 217 17.22 3.21 7.57
C GLY A 217 16.50 2.24 6.65
N THR A 218 17.25 1.64 5.76
CA THR A 218 16.80 0.53 4.90
C THR A 218 16.99 -0.79 5.62
N LEU A 219 16.04 -1.71 5.48
CA LEU A 219 16.23 -3.13 5.75
C LEU A 219 16.18 -3.87 4.42
N GLU A 220 17.32 -4.45 4.03
CA GLU A 220 17.40 -5.19 2.76
C GLU A 220 16.88 -6.62 2.91
N TRP A 221 16.39 -7.22 1.82
CA TRP A 221 16.04 -8.64 1.86
C TRP A 221 17.26 -9.51 2.17
N ALA A 222 18.43 -9.11 1.69
CA ALA A 222 19.71 -9.78 1.97
C ALA A 222 20.03 -9.86 3.47
N ASP A 223 19.52 -8.92 4.29
CA ASP A 223 19.70 -8.93 5.75
C ASP A 223 18.86 -10.03 6.45
N ARG A 224 17.93 -10.63 5.72
CA ARG A 224 17.05 -11.70 6.22
C ARG A 224 17.15 -12.97 5.35
N PRO A 225 18.35 -13.58 5.24
CA PRO A 225 18.60 -14.68 4.30
C PRO A 225 17.74 -15.92 4.55
N LYS A 226 17.25 -16.13 5.78
CA LYS A 226 16.33 -17.22 6.10
C LYS A 226 14.94 -17.04 5.46
N LEU A 227 14.52 -15.81 5.23
CA LEU A 227 13.23 -15.49 4.59
C LEU A 227 13.37 -15.46 3.08
N MET A 228 14.57 -15.18 2.56
CA MET A 228 14.80 -15.20 1.13
C MET A 228 14.57 -16.60 0.56
N LEU A 229 13.94 -16.64 -0.58
CA LEU A 229 13.86 -17.84 -1.38
C LEU A 229 15.18 -17.98 -2.12
N ALA A 230 15.95 -19.04 -1.80
CA ALA A 230 17.22 -19.29 -2.45
C ALA A 230 17.07 -19.32 -3.98
N GLY A 231 17.46 -18.26 -4.64
CA GLY A 231 17.65 -18.17 -6.08
C GLY A 231 16.41 -18.19 -6.97
N LEU A 232 15.21 -18.38 -6.43
CA LEU A 232 13.99 -18.50 -7.25
C LEU A 232 12.93 -17.51 -6.75
N THR A 233 12.98 -16.32 -7.27
CA THR A 233 11.86 -15.40 -7.16
C THR A 233 11.12 -15.30 -8.49
N ASP A 234 9.89 -15.26 -8.40
CA ASP A 234 8.78 -14.90 -9.24
C ASP A 234 8.88 -14.79 -10.72
N ASN A 235 10.01 -14.60 -11.29
CA ASN A 235 10.12 -14.25 -12.67
C ASN A 235 11.27 -14.94 -13.37
N ASN A 236 10.94 -15.65 -14.42
CA ASN A 236 11.88 -16.02 -15.45
C ASN A 236 12.28 -14.82 -16.35
N GLY A 237 12.12 -13.59 -15.84
CA GLY A 237 12.59 -12.34 -16.42
C GLY A 237 13.92 -11.93 -15.83
N ALA A 238 14.93 -11.73 -16.66
CA ALA A 238 16.28 -11.38 -16.23
C ALA A 238 17.10 -10.72 -17.34
N ASN A 239 18.31 -10.32 -17.01
CA ASN A 239 19.43 -10.15 -17.95
C ASN A 239 20.59 -11.01 -17.42
N PRO A 240 20.96 -12.12 -18.07
CA PRO A 240 20.33 -12.70 -19.28
C PRO A 240 18.92 -13.24 -19.05
N THR A 241 18.15 -13.35 -20.13
CA THR A 241 16.74 -13.73 -20.10
C THR A 241 16.46 -14.99 -20.93
N ASN A 242 15.17 -15.28 -21.11
CA ASN A 242 14.72 -16.31 -22.04
C ASN A 242 14.26 -15.65 -23.34
N TRP A 243 14.62 -16.24 -24.46
CA TRP A 243 14.33 -15.76 -25.79
C TRP A 243 13.44 -16.72 -26.58
N ASN A 244 12.59 -16.22 -27.44
CA ASN A 244 11.79 -17.03 -28.37
C ASN A 244 12.59 -17.22 -29.68
N VAL A 245 13.40 -18.25 -29.74
CA VAL A 245 14.27 -18.52 -30.89
C VAL A 245 13.46 -19.21 -31.99
N PRO A 246 13.49 -18.69 -33.24
CA PRO A 246 12.80 -19.28 -34.35
C PRO A 246 13.25 -20.72 -34.61
N GLN A 247 12.29 -21.60 -34.93
CA GLN A 247 12.57 -23.01 -35.27
C GLN A 247 12.61 -23.20 -36.80
N ARG A 248 13.47 -24.11 -37.23
CA ARG A 248 13.63 -24.50 -38.64
C ARG A 248 13.44 -26.00 -38.84
N ASP A 249 13.06 -26.38 -40.03
CA ASP A 249 13.03 -27.76 -40.46
C ASP A 249 14.45 -28.29 -40.84
N ASP A 250 14.55 -29.56 -41.19
CA ASP A 250 15.80 -30.20 -41.59
C ASP A 250 16.42 -29.59 -42.85
N SER A 251 15.64 -28.92 -43.68
CA SER A 251 16.12 -28.16 -44.83
C SER A 251 16.61 -26.76 -44.50
N GLY A 252 16.42 -26.31 -43.25
CA GLY A 252 16.76 -24.96 -42.82
C GLY A 252 15.66 -23.90 -43.08
N ALA A 253 14.50 -24.30 -43.51
CA ALA A 253 13.39 -23.38 -43.70
C ALA A 253 12.72 -23.07 -42.34
N LEU A 254 12.26 -21.82 -42.14
CA LEU A 254 11.53 -21.41 -40.92
C LEU A 254 10.20 -22.13 -40.81
N LEU A 255 9.89 -22.70 -39.66
CA LEU A 255 8.63 -23.38 -39.37
C LEU A 255 7.51 -22.42 -38.98
N GLY A 256 7.80 -21.15 -38.74
CA GLY A 256 6.80 -20.20 -38.23
C GLY A 256 6.50 -20.38 -36.70
N THR A 257 7.28 -21.23 -36.03
CA THR A 257 7.22 -21.46 -34.59
C THR A 257 8.51 -21.05 -33.91
N THR A 258 8.47 -20.77 -32.59
CA THR A 258 9.63 -20.43 -31.79
C THR A 258 9.75 -21.41 -30.63
N ALA A 259 10.98 -21.58 -30.11
CA ALA A 259 11.25 -22.32 -28.88
C ALA A 259 11.77 -21.34 -27.80
N LYS A 260 11.19 -21.38 -26.61
CA LYS A 260 11.69 -20.64 -25.47
C LYS A 260 13.07 -21.21 -25.09
N THR A 261 14.10 -20.39 -25.20
CA THR A 261 15.49 -20.79 -24.99
C THR A 261 16.13 -19.80 -24.01
N ALA A 262 16.73 -20.34 -22.94
CA ALA A 262 17.51 -19.51 -22.02
C ALA A 262 18.77 -18.96 -22.72
N ASP A 263 19.14 -17.72 -22.38
CA ASP A 263 20.43 -17.18 -22.83
C ASP A 263 21.57 -18.08 -22.34
N PRO A 264 22.52 -18.49 -23.21
CA PRO A 264 23.58 -19.42 -22.83
C PRO A 264 24.51 -18.97 -21.71
N ILE A 265 24.56 -17.67 -21.40
CA ILE A 265 25.35 -17.13 -20.28
C ILE A 265 24.68 -17.31 -18.94
N CYS A 266 23.39 -17.69 -18.92
CA CYS A 266 22.67 -18.01 -17.72
C CYS A 266 23.42 -19.09 -16.93
N GLY A 267 23.74 -18.82 -15.66
CA GLY A 267 24.64 -19.67 -14.85
C GLY A 267 24.04 -21.03 -14.48
N THR A 268 24.84 -21.89 -13.93
CA THR A 268 24.44 -23.23 -13.49
C THR A 268 23.50 -23.18 -12.28
N ASP A 269 22.60 -24.15 -12.22
CA ASP A 269 21.51 -24.33 -11.29
C ASP A 269 21.91 -24.24 -9.80
N PRO A 270 21.51 -23.21 -9.03
CA PRO A 270 21.73 -23.15 -7.58
C PRO A 270 20.72 -23.98 -6.79
N ILE A 271 19.69 -24.54 -7.43
CA ILE A 271 18.69 -25.37 -6.72
C ILE A 271 19.36 -26.60 -6.13
N THR A 272 20.43 -27.08 -6.77
CA THR A 272 21.20 -28.23 -6.31
C THR A 272 22.37 -27.86 -5.41
N ASP A 273 22.77 -26.58 -5.33
CA ASP A 273 23.87 -26.11 -4.48
C ASP A 273 23.36 -25.14 -3.41
N PRO A 274 23.10 -25.62 -2.17
CA PRO A 274 22.63 -24.78 -1.07
C PRO A 274 23.68 -23.75 -0.59
N THR A 275 24.89 -23.77 -1.12
CA THR A 275 25.94 -22.80 -0.78
C THR A 275 25.89 -21.56 -1.68
N VAL A 276 25.13 -21.56 -2.76
CA VAL A 276 24.91 -20.42 -3.63
C VAL A 276 23.76 -19.58 -3.07
N GLN A 277 23.98 -19.02 -1.89
CA GLN A 277 23.14 -17.93 -1.41
C GLN A 277 23.54 -16.65 -2.15
N GLY A 278 22.57 -15.97 -2.71
CA GLY A 278 22.81 -14.71 -3.41
C GLY A 278 22.95 -14.81 -4.91
N GLY A 279 22.61 -15.94 -5.48
CA GLY A 279 22.48 -16.13 -6.92
C GLY A 279 23.72 -15.75 -7.75
N ASN A 280 23.88 -16.37 -8.86
CA ASN A 280 24.73 -15.84 -9.89
C ASN A 280 24.07 -14.56 -10.43
N LYS A 281 24.77 -13.41 -10.40
CA LYS A 281 24.27 -12.14 -10.96
C LYS A 281 23.87 -12.20 -12.44
N PHE A 282 24.17 -13.28 -13.11
CA PHE A 282 23.74 -13.60 -14.45
C PHE A 282 22.46 -14.45 -14.49
N GLY A 283 21.73 -14.56 -13.37
CA GLY A 283 20.61 -15.46 -13.29
C GLY A 283 21.04 -16.92 -13.22
N THR A 284 20.09 -17.78 -13.04
CA THR A 284 20.28 -19.20 -12.83
C THR A 284 19.45 -20.00 -13.81
N LEU A 285 20.07 -20.97 -14.47
CA LEU A 285 19.37 -21.92 -15.30
C LEU A 285 18.69 -22.97 -14.43
N ALA A 286 17.37 -22.93 -14.40
CA ALA A 286 16.56 -23.93 -13.72
C ALA A 286 15.34 -24.28 -14.58
N PHE A 287 14.97 -25.56 -14.61
CA PHE A 287 13.83 -26.06 -15.39
C PHE A 287 13.83 -25.61 -16.87
N GLY A 288 15.01 -25.46 -17.46
CA GLY A 288 15.17 -25.03 -18.85
C GLY A 288 14.95 -23.52 -19.09
N SER A 289 14.81 -22.74 -18.04
CA SER A 289 14.63 -21.30 -18.10
C SER A 289 15.65 -20.57 -17.25
N CYS A 290 15.94 -19.33 -17.62
CA CYS A 290 16.80 -18.44 -16.86
C CYS A 290 15.97 -17.72 -15.78
N TRP A 291 16.45 -17.74 -14.53
CA TRP A 291 15.82 -17.16 -13.36
C TRP A 291 16.74 -16.14 -12.70
N PHE A 292 16.18 -15.07 -12.15
CA PHE A 292 16.95 -14.01 -11.51
C PHE A 292 16.60 -13.89 -10.02
N PRO A 293 17.60 -13.80 -9.10
CA PRO A 293 17.37 -13.64 -7.68
C PRO A 293 17.06 -12.16 -7.36
N PHE A 294 15.80 -11.77 -7.40
CA PHE A 294 15.39 -10.39 -7.08
C PHE A 294 15.62 -9.98 -5.62
N GLY A 295 15.82 -10.93 -4.72
CA GLY A 295 16.03 -10.66 -3.32
C GLY A 295 17.19 -9.71 -3.04
N ASP A 296 18.26 -9.77 -3.81
CA ASP A 296 19.45 -8.91 -3.65
C ASP A 296 19.20 -7.47 -4.12
N THR A 297 18.09 -7.22 -4.82
CA THR A 297 17.77 -5.91 -5.41
C THR A 297 16.59 -5.21 -4.75
N ARG A 298 16.03 -5.76 -3.66
CA ARG A 298 14.85 -5.23 -2.98
C ARG A 298 15.10 -4.92 -1.51
N ASP A 299 14.26 -4.06 -0.99
CA ASP A 299 14.22 -3.71 0.43
C ASP A 299 12.98 -4.30 1.09
N PHE A 300 13.10 -4.83 2.31
CA PHE A 300 11.95 -5.10 3.17
C PHE A 300 11.35 -3.79 3.67
N VAL A 301 12.22 -2.86 4.10
CA VAL A 301 11.83 -1.55 4.56
C VAL A 301 12.64 -0.51 3.80
N GLU A 302 11.96 0.42 3.14
CA GLU A 302 12.60 1.54 2.46
C GLU A 302 13.14 2.57 3.46
N GLN A 303 14.22 3.25 3.10
CA GLN A 303 14.66 4.44 3.82
C GLN A 303 13.60 5.53 3.74
N LYS A 304 13.23 6.11 4.89
CA LYS A 304 12.24 7.19 4.95
C LYS A 304 12.72 8.34 5.81
N THR A 305 12.30 9.52 5.40
CA THR A 305 12.42 10.74 6.20
C THR A 305 11.05 11.40 6.24
N GLN A 306 10.56 11.70 7.43
CA GLN A 306 9.28 12.37 7.65
C GLN A 306 9.49 13.61 8.48
N ALA A 307 8.75 14.65 8.16
CA ALA A 307 8.66 15.86 8.99
C ALA A 307 7.20 16.28 9.05
N SER A 308 6.71 16.62 10.23
CA SER A 308 5.36 17.14 10.43
C SER A 308 5.34 18.31 11.38
N LEU A 309 4.39 19.21 11.16
CA LEU A 309 4.14 20.39 11.95
C LEU A 309 2.65 20.56 12.20
N TYR A 310 2.29 20.81 13.43
CA TYR A 310 0.97 21.19 13.89
C TYR A 310 1.04 22.55 14.57
N SER A 311 0.07 23.41 14.32
CA SER A 311 -0.12 24.63 15.09
C SER A 311 -1.60 24.92 15.24
N ASN A 312 -1.99 25.31 16.44
CA ASN A 312 -3.33 25.79 16.75
C ASN A 312 -3.23 27.13 17.47
N ILE A 313 -4.02 28.09 17.04
CA ILE A 313 -4.26 29.33 17.75
C ILE A 313 -5.74 29.44 18.01
N SER A 314 -6.15 29.64 19.25
CA SER A 314 -7.53 29.89 19.68
C SER A 314 -7.62 31.23 20.35
N TRP A 315 -8.68 31.98 20.09
CA TRP A 315 -8.94 33.30 20.62
C TRP A 315 -10.38 33.41 21.08
N GLU A 316 -10.57 33.56 22.38
CA GLU A 316 -11.86 33.90 22.97
C GLU A 316 -12.12 35.39 22.76
N VAL A 317 -12.91 35.74 21.74
CA VAL A 317 -13.22 37.15 21.43
C VAL A 317 -14.10 37.76 22.49
N ASN A 318 -15.07 37.01 22.97
CA ASN A 318 -15.96 37.30 24.09
C ASN A 318 -16.69 36.01 24.53
N GLU A 319 -17.57 36.10 25.53
CA GLU A 319 -18.34 34.94 26.05
C GLU A 319 -19.22 34.23 25.00
N ASP A 320 -19.57 34.91 23.88
CA ASP A 320 -20.41 34.40 22.81
C ASP A 320 -19.67 34.00 21.53
N LEU A 321 -18.35 34.21 21.43
CA LEU A 321 -17.57 33.97 20.20
C LEU A 321 -16.16 33.61 20.49
N ALA A 322 -15.76 32.41 20.07
CA ALA A 322 -14.40 31.95 19.98
C ALA A 322 -13.99 31.71 18.53
N LEU A 323 -12.77 32.08 18.18
CA LEU A 323 -12.17 31.86 16.86
C LEU A 323 -10.95 30.99 16.98
N SER A 324 -10.78 30.02 16.09
CA SER A 324 -9.57 29.21 16.04
C SER A 324 -9.06 29.03 14.63
N SER A 325 -7.74 28.86 14.50
CA SER A 325 -7.05 28.52 13.26
C SER A 325 -6.07 27.41 13.48
N GLN A 326 -6.13 26.38 12.64
CA GLN A 326 -5.28 25.21 12.74
C GLN A 326 -4.53 25.01 11.44
N LEU A 327 -3.21 24.84 11.54
CA LEU A 327 -2.31 24.47 10.46
C LEU A 327 -1.75 23.07 10.72
N LEU A 328 -1.88 22.20 9.74
CA LEU A 328 -1.19 20.93 9.62
C LEU A 328 -0.32 20.97 8.38
N TRP A 329 0.92 20.53 8.52
CA TRP A 329 1.83 20.35 7.40
C TRP A 329 2.66 19.10 7.63
N GLY A 330 2.79 18.31 6.59
CA GLY A 330 3.62 17.11 6.61
C GLY A 330 4.38 16.93 5.32
N ARG A 331 5.56 16.35 5.40
CA ARG A 331 6.35 15.90 4.27
C ARG A 331 6.94 14.55 4.55
N TRP A 332 6.81 13.66 3.59
CA TRP A 332 7.40 12.35 3.62
C TRP A 332 8.25 12.13 2.36
N GLN A 333 9.47 11.63 2.56
CA GLN A 333 10.37 11.26 1.48
C GLN A 333 10.80 9.81 1.68
N GLY A 334 10.58 8.99 0.66
CA GLY A 334 11.00 7.59 0.62
C GLY A 334 11.96 7.32 -0.50
N HIS A 335 12.96 6.50 -0.22
CA HIS A 335 13.92 6.00 -1.18
C HIS A 335 14.01 4.48 -1.04
N GLY A 336 13.62 3.75 -2.08
CA GLY A 336 13.66 2.30 -2.08
C GLY A 336 14.28 1.75 -3.34
N ARG A 337 14.94 0.59 -3.22
CA ARG A 337 15.40 -0.18 -4.36
C ARG A 337 14.20 -0.90 -4.95
N GLN A 338 14.06 -0.82 -6.24
CA GLN A 338 12.99 -1.45 -6.98
C GLN A 338 13.55 -2.20 -8.17
N ASN A 339 12.89 -3.27 -8.58
CA ASN A 339 13.22 -3.90 -9.85
C ASN A 339 13.13 -2.88 -10.98
N GLN A 340 14.07 -2.93 -11.87
CA GLN A 340 13.96 -2.24 -13.14
C GLN A 340 12.69 -2.74 -13.84
N GLY A 341 11.92 -1.81 -14.42
CA GLY A 341 10.74 -2.20 -15.18
C GLY A 341 11.16 -3.12 -16.34
N ASN A 342 10.47 -4.25 -16.51
CA ASN A 342 10.57 -5.02 -17.73
C ASN A 342 10.07 -4.18 -18.91
N PRO A 343 10.33 -4.56 -20.17
CA PRO A 343 9.85 -3.84 -21.37
C PRO A 343 8.33 -3.63 -21.40
N GLY A 344 7.60 -4.28 -20.53
CA GLY A 344 6.19 -4.03 -20.28
C GLY A 344 5.32 -4.30 -21.49
N THR A 345 4.33 -3.44 -21.69
CA THR A 345 3.30 -3.60 -22.71
C THR A 345 3.77 -3.45 -24.14
N ARG A 346 4.93 -2.88 -24.34
CA ARG A 346 5.39 -2.47 -25.69
C ARG A 346 6.55 -3.28 -26.25
N PHE A 347 6.94 -4.38 -25.59
CA PHE A 347 8.02 -5.23 -26.12
C PHE A 347 7.70 -5.80 -27.50
N ALA A 348 6.43 -6.05 -27.79
CA ALA A 348 5.98 -6.53 -29.09
C ALA A 348 6.00 -5.46 -30.19
N ASP A 349 6.04 -4.17 -29.81
CA ASP A 349 6.13 -3.07 -30.75
C ASP A 349 7.59 -2.84 -31.19
N LEU A 350 8.58 -3.43 -30.49
CA LEU A 350 9.98 -3.29 -30.81
C LEU A 350 10.37 -4.10 -32.05
N SER A 351 11.35 -3.60 -32.78
CA SER A 351 11.98 -4.36 -33.84
C SER A 351 12.57 -5.68 -33.32
N THR A 352 12.53 -6.70 -34.17
CA THR A 352 13.22 -7.97 -33.92
C THR A 352 14.72 -7.74 -33.73
N VAL A 353 15.30 -8.30 -32.67
CA VAL A 353 16.75 -8.27 -32.46
C VAL A 353 17.43 -9.07 -33.56
N ARG A 354 18.11 -8.39 -34.46
CA ARG A 354 18.74 -9.03 -35.62
C ARG A 354 19.90 -9.93 -35.20
N GLY A 355 20.12 -10.98 -35.98
CA GLY A 355 21.23 -11.92 -35.76
C GLY A 355 22.62 -11.28 -35.77
N GLU A 356 22.76 -10.14 -36.46
CA GLU A 356 23.99 -9.38 -36.56
C GLU A 356 24.28 -8.49 -35.33
N ILE A 357 23.30 -8.30 -34.43
CA ILE A 357 23.54 -7.51 -33.19
C ILE A 357 24.69 -8.17 -32.41
N PRO A 358 25.71 -7.39 -32.02
CA PRO A 358 26.86 -7.91 -31.30
C PRO A 358 26.48 -8.71 -30.05
N GLY A 359 27.03 -9.90 -29.92
CA GLY A 359 26.76 -10.76 -28.75
C GLY A 359 25.51 -11.62 -28.85
N ASN A 360 24.76 -11.61 -29.93
CA ASN A 360 23.68 -12.56 -30.16
C ASN A 360 24.19 -14.00 -30.14
N PRO A 361 23.76 -14.87 -29.19
CA PRO A 361 24.34 -16.21 -29.01
C PRO A 361 23.65 -17.30 -29.85
N PHE A 362 22.52 -16.96 -30.54
CA PHE A 362 21.63 -17.96 -31.11
C PHE A 362 22.04 -18.31 -32.55
N ARG A 363 23.04 -19.20 -32.72
CA ARG A 363 23.46 -19.71 -34.03
C ARG A 363 22.29 -20.33 -34.77
N ALA A 364 22.17 -20.03 -36.06
CA ALA A 364 21.13 -20.64 -36.92
C ALA A 364 21.44 -22.12 -37.19
N MET A 365 20.47 -22.97 -36.85
CA MET A 365 20.56 -24.41 -36.97
C MET A 365 19.35 -24.96 -37.71
N SER A 366 19.54 -26.03 -38.50
CA SER A 366 18.44 -26.79 -39.08
C SER A 366 17.78 -27.70 -38.04
N GLY A 367 16.62 -28.25 -38.34
CA GLY A 367 15.86 -29.12 -37.46
C GLY A 367 16.62 -30.37 -37.01
N ASP A 368 17.48 -30.87 -37.84
CA ASP A 368 18.39 -32.01 -37.56
C ASP A 368 19.72 -31.60 -36.88
N GLY A 369 19.86 -30.32 -36.50
CA GLY A 369 20.98 -29.83 -35.72
C GLY A 369 22.24 -29.48 -36.49
N ARG A 370 22.18 -29.32 -37.81
CA ARG A 370 23.30 -28.84 -38.60
C ARG A 370 23.37 -27.32 -38.62
N GLU A 371 24.56 -26.74 -38.54
CA GLU A 371 24.78 -25.30 -38.68
C GLU A 371 24.40 -24.81 -40.06
N LEU A 372 23.75 -23.65 -40.15
CA LEU A 372 23.33 -23.02 -41.38
C LEU A 372 24.26 -21.86 -41.75
N PHE A 373 24.46 -21.67 -43.03
CA PHE A 373 25.31 -20.63 -43.61
C PHE A 373 24.50 -19.75 -44.57
N ALA A 374 24.71 -18.43 -44.51
CA ALA A 374 24.08 -17.46 -45.36
C ALA A 374 25.00 -16.98 -46.49
N GLN A 375 24.42 -16.44 -47.54
CA GLN A 375 25.20 -15.69 -48.53
C GLN A 375 25.86 -14.49 -47.84
N PRO A 376 27.18 -14.23 -48.14
CA PRO A 376 27.86 -13.07 -47.56
C PRO A 376 27.36 -11.77 -48.17
N LYS A 377 27.25 -10.75 -47.34
CA LYS A 377 27.05 -9.36 -47.78
C LYS A 377 28.39 -8.82 -48.23
N LEU A 378 28.45 -8.28 -49.47
CA LEU A 378 29.68 -7.73 -50.08
C LEU A 378 29.63 -6.20 -50.05
N ASP A 379 30.83 -5.60 -49.99
CA ASP A 379 31.02 -4.16 -50.23
C ASP A 379 31.05 -3.82 -51.73
N GLY A 380 31.21 -2.53 -52.07
CA GLY A 380 31.30 -2.08 -53.47
C GLY A 380 32.52 -2.60 -54.24
N ALA A 381 33.50 -3.19 -53.59
CA ALA A 381 34.67 -3.80 -54.17
C ALA A 381 34.55 -5.35 -54.23
N GLY A 382 33.45 -5.91 -53.79
CA GLY A 382 33.21 -7.37 -53.79
C GLY A 382 33.83 -8.10 -52.60
N MET A 383 34.28 -7.39 -51.55
CA MET A 383 34.83 -8.01 -50.37
C MET A 383 33.69 -8.26 -49.35
N ILE A 384 33.81 -9.32 -48.54
CA ILE A 384 32.84 -9.65 -47.49
C ILE A 384 32.88 -8.60 -46.41
N LEU A 385 31.72 -8.00 -46.16
CA LEU A 385 31.56 -7.04 -45.06
C LEU A 385 31.65 -7.79 -43.72
N SER A 386 32.35 -7.17 -42.76
CA SER A 386 32.43 -7.64 -41.39
C SER A 386 32.19 -6.50 -40.42
N ASP A 387 31.65 -6.79 -39.23
CA ASP A 387 31.57 -5.82 -38.17
C ASP A 387 32.96 -5.52 -37.55
N PRO A 388 33.10 -4.54 -36.68
CA PRO A 388 34.38 -4.24 -36.01
C PRO A 388 34.95 -5.40 -35.16
N PHE A 389 34.14 -6.40 -34.84
CA PHE A 389 34.56 -7.59 -34.09
C PHE A 389 35.00 -8.73 -34.99
N GLY A 390 34.92 -8.56 -36.32
CA GLY A 390 35.34 -9.54 -37.31
C GLY A 390 34.25 -10.53 -37.73
N ASN A 391 32.99 -10.37 -37.26
CA ASN A 391 31.87 -11.21 -37.65
C ASN A 391 31.44 -10.85 -39.10
N GLN A 392 31.46 -11.83 -39.99
CA GLN A 392 31.03 -11.66 -41.37
C GLN A 392 29.51 -11.46 -41.45
N GLN A 393 29.11 -10.51 -42.28
CA GLN A 393 27.70 -10.09 -42.37
C GLN A 393 26.94 -10.94 -43.39
N PRO A 394 25.72 -11.46 -43.04
CA PRO A 394 24.88 -12.20 -43.98
C PRO A 394 24.17 -11.21 -44.93
N LEU A 395 23.91 -11.70 -46.16
CA LEU A 395 23.04 -10.97 -47.12
C LEU A 395 21.58 -11.09 -46.68
N ARG A 396 20.85 -9.98 -46.71
CA ARG A 396 19.41 -9.94 -46.52
C ARG A 396 18.68 -9.59 -47.81
N ASN A 397 17.52 -10.18 -48.03
CA ASN A 397 16.63 -9.86 -49.12
C ASN A 397 15.89 -8.53 -48.89
N GLY A 398 15.10 -8.09 -49.85
CA GLY A 398 14.30 -6.86 -49.74
C GLY A 398 13.23 -6.86 -48.65
N ALA A 399 12.88 -8.01 -48.07
CA ALA A 399 11.98 -8.15 -46.93
C ALA A 399 12.75 -8.26 -45.59
N GLY A 400 14.07 -8.08 -45.63
CA GLY A 400 14.90 -8.14 -44.41
C GLY A 400 15.32 -9.55 -43.98
N ALA A 401 14.85 -10.60 -44.62
CA ALA A 401 15.19 -11.99 -44.25
C ALA A 401 16.59 -12.37 -44.74
N VAL A 402 17.30 -13.17 -43.93
CA VAL A 402 18.61 -13.72 -44.30
C VAL A 402 18.51 -14.65 -45.51
N VAL A 403 19.39 -14.49 -46.48
CA VAL A 403 19.46 -15.33 -47.68
C VAL A 403 20.42 -16.46 -47.47
N LEU A 404 19.92 -17.71 -47.44
CA LEU A 404 20.78 -18.90 -47.27
C LEU A 404 21.73 -19.10 -48.47
N ALA A 405 22.91 -19.63 -48.22
CA ALA A 405 23.85 -19.98 -49.25
C ALA A 405 23.36 -21.11 -50.15
N SER A 406 23.85 -21.23 -51.37
CA SER A 406 23.48 -22.32 -52.27
C SER A 406 23.84 -23.69 -51.69
N ASN A 407 24.93 -23.78 -50.97
CA ASN A 407 25.25 -24.92 -50.05
C ASN A 407 25.20 -24.42 -48.61
N GLN A 408 23.99 -24.36 -48.07
CA GLN A 408 23.69 -23.75 -46.76
C GLN A 408 24.24 -24.52 -45.55
N PHE A 409 24.80 -25.70 -45.76
CA PHE A 409 25.41 -26.51 -44.67
C PHE A 409 26.92 -26.48 -44.70
N THR A 410 27.52 -25.62 -45.47
CA THR A 410 28.97 -25.57 -45.64
C THR A 410 29.51 -24.14 -45.57
N ASN A 411 30.58 -23.94 -44.80
CA ASN A 411 31.25 -22.65 -44.73
C ASN A 411 31.92 -22.30 -46.07
N LEU A 412 31.86 -21.03 -46.51
CA LEU A 412 32.47 -20.53 -47.74
C LEU A 412 33.95 -20.81 -47.84
N ALA A 413 34.67 -20.90 -46.69
CA ALA A 413 36.10 -21.27 -46.69
C ALA A 413 36.36 -22.70 -47.18
N ASN A 414 35.36 -23.58 -47.13
CA ASN A 414 35.45 -24.98 -47.52
C ASN A 414 34.77 -25.32 -48.87
N ASP A 415 33.86 -24.48 -49.32
CA ASP A 415 33.07 -24.64 -50.55
C ASP A 415 32.76 -23.26 -51.16
N PRO A 416 33.04 -23.03 -52.46
CA PRO A 416 32.69 -21.78 -53.13
C PRO A 416 31.19 -21.48 -53.16
N ASN A 417 30.34 -22.52 -53.01
CA ASN A 417 28.88 -22.37 -52.90
C ASN A 417 28.38 -22.28 -51.46
N GLY A 418 29.26 -22.40 -50.48
CA GLY A 418 28.99 -22.24 -49.07
C GLY A 418 28.74 -20.78 -48.68
N GLY A 419 28.54 -20.55 -47.40
CA GLY A 419 28.20 -19.22 -46.88
C GLY A 419 28.98 -18.83 -45.62
N VAL A 420 28.60 -17.70 -45.08
CA VAL A 420 29.08 -17.18 -43.78
C VAL A 420 28.16 -17.65 -42.69
N PRO A 421 28.68 -17.92 -41.48
CA PRO A 421 27.85 -18.25 -40.36
C PRO A 421 26.98 -17.05 -39.96
N PHE A 422 25.75 -17.30 -39.49
CA PHE A 422 24.83 -16.24 -39.01
C PHE A 422 24.07 -16.71 -37.78
N ASN A 423 23.54 -15.77 -37.02
CA ASN A 423 22.66 -16.00 -35.88
C ASN A 423 21.20 -15.69 -36.26
N GLU A 424 20.26 -16.31 -35.53
CA GLU A 424 18.84 -16.09 -35.72
C GLU A 424 18.41 -14.67 -35.31
N ASP A 425 17.47 -14.14 -36.04
CA ASP A 425 16.72 -12.98 -35.63
C ASP A 425 15.73 -13.40 -34.54
N VAL A 426 15.74 -12.77 -33.38
CA VAL A 426 14.88 -13.15 -32.29
C VAL A 426 13.95 -11.99 -31.89
N PRO A 427 12.66 -12.24 -31.63
CA PRO A 427 11.79 -11.22 -31.06
C PRO A 427 12.34 -10.68 -29.74
N PHE A 428 12.18 -9.39 -29.50
CA PHE A 428 12.61 -8.82 -28.22
C PHE A 428 11.84 -9.49 -27.06
N SER A 429 12.54 -9.87 -26.02
CA SER A 429 11.92 -10.61 -24.92
C SER A 429 11.18 -9.69 -23.95
N GLY A 430 9.90 -9.94 -23.74
CA GLY A 430 9.10 -9.26 -22.70
C GLY A 430 9.58 -9.56 -21.26
N GLN A 431 10.42 -10.57 -21.09
CA GLN A 431 11.03 -10.94 -19.81
C GLN A 431 12.41 -10.31 -19.58
N TYR A 432 12.88 -9.51 -20.52
CA TYR A 432 14.16 -8.83 -20.41
C TYR A 432 14.14 -7.80 -19.30
N LEU A 433 15.12 -7.86 -18.41
CA LEU A 433 15.34 -6.85 -17.37
C LEU A 433 16.75 -6.28 -17.55
N PRO A 434 16.88 -4.97 -17.62
CA PRO A 434 18.13 -4.33 -18.05
C PRO A 434 19.15 -4.15 -16.94
N PHE A 435 19.41 -5.13 -16.18
CA PHE A 435 20.49 -5.05 -15.19
C PHE A 435 21.83 -4.98 -15.90
N GLY A 436 22.69 -4.09 -15.46
CA GLY A 436 24.08 -3.99 -15.95
C GLY A 436 24.26 -3.26 -17.28
N LEU A 437 23.27 -2.57 -17.82
CA LEU A 437 23.43 -1.73 -18.99
C LEU A 437 24.45 -0.61 -18.80
N ALA A 438 24.53 -0.05 -17.60
CA ALA A 438 25.40 1.08 -17.29
C ALA A 438 26.85 0.68 -17.13
N ASN A 439 27.29 -0.52 -17.57
CA ASN A 439 28.65 -0.75 -17.77
C ASN A 439 29.56 -1.30 -16.77
N THR A 440 29.03 -1.62 -15.65
CA THR A 440 29.92 -1.99 -14.62
C THR A 440 29.62 -3.38 -14.16
N LEU A 441 29.90 -4.30 -15.01
CA LEU A 441 29.92 -5.61 -14.60
C LEU A 441 31.24 -6.01 -14.10
N PRO A 442 31.30 -6.89 -13.25
CA PRO A 442 30.50 -7.63 -12.31
C PRO A 442 30.09 -6.89 -11.08
N GLN A 443 30.07 -5.60 -11.10
CA GLN A 443 29.65 -4.68 -10.03
C GLN A 443 28.21 -4.19 -10.24
N ALA A 444 27.48 -4.84 -11.14
CA ALA A 444 26.14 -4.47 -11.55
C ALA A 444 25.10 -4.46 -10.42
N PHE A 445 25.45 -5.02 -9.29
CA PHE A 445 24.69 -4.93 -8.05
C PHE A 445 25.27 -3.90 -7.08
N ASP A 446 26.22 -3.08 -7.52
CA ASP A 446 26.57 -1.90 -6.74
C ASP A 446 25.33 -0.98 -6.69
N SER A 447 25.11 -0.39 -5.53
CA SER A 447 23.92 0.40 -5.19
C SER A 447 23.53 1.49 -6.21
N ASP A 448 24.44 1.85 -7.08
CA ASP A 448 24.26 2.92 -8.06
C ASP A 448 23.60 2.44 -9.37
N ASP A 449 23.61 1.13 -9.66
CA ASP A 449 23.03 0.55 -10.87
C ASP A 449 21.61 -0.03 -10.68
N ILE A 450 21.10 -0.04 -9.45
CA ILE A 450 19.76 -0.54 -9.16
C ILE A 450 18.74 0.57 -9.38
N SER A 451 17.62 0.24 -10.01
CA SER A 451 16.50 1.17 -10.14
C SER A 451 16.00 1.61 -8.76
N ARG A 452 15.86 2.90 -8.57
CA ARG A 452 15.37 3.51 -7.33
C ARG A 452 14.05 4.19 -7.57
N LYS A 453 13.14 3.93 -6.67
CA LYS A 453 11.91 4.70 -6.54
C LYS A 453 12.11 5.77 -5.48
N GLU A 454 11.83 6.99 -5.84
CA GLU A 454 11.83 8.13 -4.96
C GLU A 454 10.42 8.67 -4.88
N ASN A 455 9.86 8.75 -3.67
CA ASN A 455 8.60 9.40 -3.40
C ASN A 455 8.84 10.64 -2.54
N ASP A 456 8.22 11.74 -2.90
CA ASP A 456 8.15 12.97 -2.09
C ASP A 456 6.67 13.34 -1.97
N GLU A 457 6.09 13.07 -0.81
CA GLU A 457 4.70 13.40 -0.53
C GLU A 457 4.63 14.59 0.42
N ARG A 458 3.67 15.45 0.19
CA ARG A 458 3.41 16.64 1.00
C ARG A 458 1.93 16.78 1.20
N ASP A 459 1.56 16.99 2.45
CA ASP A 459 0.21 17.32 2.85
C ASP A 459 0.20 18.65 3.59
N MET A 460 -0.84 19.40 3.37
CA MET A 460 -1.13 20.62 4.13
C MET A 460 -2.63 20.72 4.35
N ARG A 461 -3.03 21.09 5.56
CA ARG A 461 -4.40 21.54 5.84
C ARG A 461 -4.38 22.81 6.66
N LEU A 462 -5.13 23.79 6.21
CA LEU A 462 -5.41 25.01 6.94
C LEU A 462 -6.91 25.07 7.23
N SER A 463 -7.31 25.29 8.47
CA SER A 463 -8.71 25.43 8.85
C SER A 463 -8.93 26.66 9.74
N PHE A 464 -10.11 27.24 9.59
CA PHE A 464 -10.61 28.36 10.40
C PHE A 464 -11.94 27.94 10.98
N THR A 465 -12.10 28.06 12.29
CA THR A 465 -13.33 27.71 13.00
C THR A 465 -13.80 28.90 13.81
N ALA A 466 -15.09 29.12 13.78
CA ALA A 466 -15.81 30.07 14.66
C ALA A 466 -16.84 29.28 15.46
N ASP A 467 -16.71 29.27 16.76
CA ASP A 467 -17.68 28.75 17.72
C ASP A 467 -18.43 29.93 18.34
N PHE A 468 -19.77 29.87 18.33
CA PHE A 468 -20.59 31.02 18.73
C PHE A 468 -21.91 30.60 19.37
N THR A 469 -22.42 31.42 20.27
CA THR A 469 -23.77 31.28 20.79
C THR A 469 -24.77 31.73 19.73
N VAL A 470 -25.80 30.92 19.45
CA VAL A 470 -26.80 31.23 18.40
C VAL A 470 -27.71 32.36 18.87
N PRO A 471 -27.73 33.51 18.18
CA PRO A 471 -28.58 34.63 18.60
C PRO A 471 -30.06 34.25 18.63
N TYR A 472 -30.74 34.66 19.66
CA TYR A 472 -32.20 34.45 19.86
C TYR A 472 -32.64 33.01 20.15
N LEU A 473 -31.69 32.07 20.30
CA LEU A 473 -31.96 30.71 20.74
C LEU A 473 -31.16 30.45 22.01
N ASP A 474 -31.78 30.61 23.16
CA ASP A 474 -31.12 30.40 24.44
C ASP A 474 -30.64 28.98 24.59
N GLY A 475 -29.36 28.77 24.95
CA GLY A 475 -28.73 27.47 25.10
C GLY A 475 -28.34 26.78 23.77
N TRP A 476 -28.46 27.48 22.64
CA TRP A 476 -28.00 26.97 21.35
C TRP A 476 -26.59 27.49 21.00
N GLU A 477 -25.75 26.57 20.55
CA GLU A 477 -24.42 26.90 20.09
C GLU A 477 -24.27 26.57 18.61
N GLY A 478 -23.33 27.25 17.96
CA GLY A 478 -23.01 27.03 16.56
C GLY A 478 -21.53 26.94 16.31
N THR A 479 -21.15 26.08 15.37
CA THR A 479 -19.80 25.99 14.87
C THR A 479 -19.80 26.17 13.36
N SER A 480 -18.93 27.04 12.86
CA SER A 480 -18.72 27.25 11.43
C SER A 480 -17.25 27.03 11.11
N THR A 481 -16.93 26.09 10.22
CA THR A 481 -15.57 25.77 9.85
C THR A 481 -15.36 25.84 8.35
N TYR A 482 -14.27 26.47 7.92
CA TYR A 482 -13.75 26.37 6.56
C TYR A 482 -12.39 25.69 6.59
N SER A 483 -12.17 24.68 5.74
CA SER A 483 -10.90 24.00 5.61
C SER A 483 -10.43 23.93 4.16
N TYR A 484 -9.14 24.11 3.96
CA TYR A 484 -8.43 23.88 2.71
C TYR A 484 -7.36 22.83 2.94
N GLY A 485 -7.42 21.72 2.21
CA GLY A 485 -6.42 20.64 2.22
C GLY A 485 -5.81 20.45 0.85
N GLU A 486 -4.51 20.15 0.82
CA GLU A 486 -3.76 19.83 -0.38
C GLU A 486 -2.83 18.65 -0.10
N HIS A 487 -2.92 17.61 -0.92
CA HIS A 487 -2.02 16.48 -0.95
C HIS A 487 -1.30 16.46 -2.29
N SER A 488 0.02 16.38 -2.28
CA SER A 488 0.82 16.27 -3.50
C SER A 488 1.83 15.13 -3.40
N VAL A 489 1.89 14.31 -4.43
CA VAL A 489 2.81 13.19 -4.56
C VAL A 489 3.66 13.37 -5.79
N VAL A 490 4.97 13.43 -5.58
CA VAL A 490 5.96 13.33 -6.63
C VAL A 490 6.58 11.96 -6.55
N SER A 491 6.27 11.09 -7.51
CA SER A 491 6.90 9.78 -7.62
C SER A 491 7.87 9.80 -8.80
N ALA A 492 9.15 9.53 -8.53
CA ALA A 492 10.16 9.39 -9.55
C ALA A 492 10.77 8.00 -9.49
N GLN A 493 11.00 7.41 -10.65
CA GLN A 493 11.74 6.16 -10.79
C GLN A 493 12.90 6.41 -11.74
N THR A 494 14.08 5.96 -11.34
CA THR A 494 15.26 5.95 -12.19
C THR A 494 15.26 4.73 -13.09
N GLN A 495 15.99 4.80 -14.20
CA GLN A 495 16.24 3.66 -15.10
C GLN A 495 14.94 3.07 -15.73
N HIS A 496 14.07 3.92 -16.21
CA HIS A 496 13.07 3.52 -17.18
C HIS A 496 13.66 3.50 -18.58
N PHE A 497 13.04 2.76 -19.49
CA PHE A 497 13.48 2.68 -20.87
C PHE A 497 12.75 3.64 -21.77
N SER A 498 13.51 4.42 -22.54
CA SER A 498 13.03 5.10 -23.73
C SER A 498 12.78 4.09 -24.84
N PHE A 499 11.55 4.07 -25.35
CA PHE A 499 11.17 3.22 -26.49
C PHE A 499 11.96 3.57 -27.73
N SER A 500 12.04 4.85 -28.05
CA SER A 500 12.74 5.33 -29.25
C SER A 500 14.23 5.04 -29.22
N ALA A 501 14.88 5.15 -28.05
CA ALA A 501 16.29 4.85 -27.90
C ALA A 501 16.59 3.35 -28.03
N VAL A 502 15.74 2.49 -27.43
CA VAL A 502 15.85 1.04 -27.60
C VAL A 502 15.67 0.66 -29.07
N GLU A 503 14.62 1.16 -29.73
CA GLU A 503 14.34 0.91 -31.14
C GLU A 503 15.48 1.37 -32.04
N GLN A 504 16.05 2.54 -31.79
CA GLN A 504 17.20 3.04 -32.49
C GLN A 504 18.43 2.13 -32.30
N GLY A 505 18.67 1.67 -31.08
CA GLY A 505 19.78 0.76 -30.78
C GLY A 505 19.62 -0.63 -31.42
N LEU A 506 18.40 -1.13 -31.56
CA LEU A 506 18.11 -2.39 -32.25
C LEU A 506 18.25 -2.28 -33.78
N ASN A 507 18.04 -1.10 -34.33
CA ASN A 507 18.15 -0.80 -35.75
C ASN A 507 19.49 -0.15 -36.18
N CYS A 508 20.51 -0.28 -35.35
CA CYS A 508 21.85 0.29 -35.58
C CYS A 508 22.55 -0.23 -36.82
N ASP A 509 23.60 0.49 -37.26
CA ASP A 509 24.52 0.02 -38.29
C ASP A 509 25.71 -0.71 -37.67
N VAL A 510 25.58 -2.06 -37.55
CA VAL A 510 26.58 -2.93 -36.94
C VAL A 510 27.95 -2.89 -37.62
N VAL A 511 28.02 -2.45 -38.91
CA VAL A 511 29.27 -2.43 -39.69
C VAL A 511 30.02 -1.13 -39.46
N ASN A 512 29.33 0.02 -39.53
CA ASN A 512 29.97 1.32 -39.47
C ASN A 512 30.02 1.92 -38.07
N ASP A 513 29.02 1.58 -37.22
CA ASP A 513 28.94 2.09 -35.86
C ASP A 513 28.33 1.04 -34.91
N ALA A 514 29.08 -0.03 -34.64
CA ALA A 514 28.65 -1.04 -33.67
C ALA A 514 28.50 -0.51 -32.23
N SER A 515 29.11 0.65 -31.92
CA SER A 515 29.00 1.28 -30.60
C SER A 515 27.63 1.92 -30.35
N ALA A 516 26.86 2.17 -31.40
CA ALA A 516 25.49 2.65 -31.35
C ALA A 516 24.47 1.49 -31.21
N CYS A 517 24.92 0.24 -31.30
CA CYS A 517 24.04 -0.93 -31.19
C CYS A 517 23.73 -1.25 -29.73
N PHE A 518 22.47 -1.50 -29.48
CA PHE A 518 22.02 -2.02 -28.19
C PHE A 518 22.09 -3.56 -28.19
N ASN A 519 22.92 -4.10 -27.32
CA ASN A 519 23.03 -5.53 -27.09
C ASN A 519 22.18 -5.95 -25.88
N PRO A 520 21.03 -6.63 -26.06
CA PRO A 520 20.20 -7.09 -24.95
C PRO A 520 20.56 -8.48 -24.42
N PHE A 521 21.55 -9.15 -25.00
CA PHE A 521 21.94 -10.50 -24.58
C PHE A 521 22.88 -10.47 -23.38
N GLY A 522 22.96 -11.57 -22.66
CA GLY A 522 23.87 -11.72 -21.52
C GLY A 522 25.33 -11.48 -21.84
N ALA A 523 25.75 -11.70 -23.09
CA ALA A 523 27.07 -11.34 -23.59
C ALA A 523 27.36 -9.82 -23.56
N ALA A 524 26.34 -8.97 -23.38
CA ALA A 524 26.53 -7.54 -23.16
C ALA A 524 27.47 -7.22 -21.99
N ASP A 525 27.58 -8.16 -21.07
CA ASP A 525 28.44 -8.07 -19.92
C ASP A 525 29.91 -8.37 -20.20
N ALA A 526 30.19 -8.99 -21.31
CA ALA A 526 31.52 -9.38 -21.69
C ALA A 526 32.11 -8.44 -22.76
N SER A 527 33.33 -7.97 -22.54
CA SER A 527 34.10 -7.34 -23.62
C SER A 527 34.35 -8.39 -24.73
N PRO A 528 34.14 -8.04 -26.02
CA PRO A 528 33.95 -6.73 -26.61
C PRO A 528 32.46 -6.31 -26.80
N TYR A 529 31.51 -7.11 -26.30
CA TYR A 529 30.08 -6.94 -26.61
C TYR A 529 29.35 -5.99 -25.64
N ARG A 530 30.08 -5.37 -24.72
CA ARG A 530 29.52 -4.43 -23.75
C ARG A 530 28.81 -3.24 -24.41
N ASN A 531 27.61 -2.92 -23.93
CA ASN A 531 26.94 -1.71 -24.31
C ASN A 531 27.79 -0.47 -23.97
N SER A 532 27.84 0.51 -24.87
CA SER A 532 28.54 1.77 -24.61
C SER A 532 27.79 2.59 -23.55
N GLN A 533 28.51 3.48 -22.83
CA GLN A 533 27.87 4.42 -21.90
C GLN A 533 26.85 5.29 -22.61
N ALA A 534 27.12 5.69 -23.86
CA ALA A 534 26.19 6.51 -24.64
C ALA A 534 24.86 5.79 -24.91
N ILE A 535 24.89 4.48 -25.15
CA ILE A 535 23.68 3.65 -25.28
C ILE A 535 22.92 3.57 -23.95
N ALA A 536 23.63 3.30 -22.86
CA ALA A 536 23.01 3.26 -21.54
C ALA A 536 22.34 4.60 -21.16
N ASP A 537 23.04 5.69 -21.35
CA ASP A 537 22.54 7.06 -21.08
C ASP A 537 21.34 7.44 -21.98
N ALA A 538 21.31 6.95 -23.22
CA ALA A 538 20.19 7.19 -24.12
C ALA A 538 18.94 6.33 -23.77
N ILE A 539 19.15 5.10 -23.38
CA ILE A 539 18.08 4.15 -23.06
C ILE A 539 17.45 4.45 -21.69
N TYR A 540 18.30 4.75 -20.68
CA TYR A 540 17.80 5.03 -19.34
C TYR A 540 17.19 6.41 -19.24
N THR A 541 15.94 6.46 -18.82
CA THR A 541 15.25 7.72 -18.52
C THR A 541 14.86 7.76 -17.05
N ARG A 542 14.72 8.98 -16.52
CA ARG A 542 14.12 9.21 -15.22
C ARG A 542 12.68 9.64 -15.42
N ASP A 543 11.77 8.88 -14.90
CA ASP A 543 10.34 9.18 -14.93
C ASP A 543 9.88 9.84 -13.65
N ARG A 544 9.04 10.86 -13.79
CA ARG A 544 8.44 11.59 -12.67
C ARG A 544 6.96 11.81 -12.94
N ILE A 545 6.13 11.41 -12.00
CA ILE A 545 4.69 11.63 -11.99
C ILE A 545 4.39 12.63 -10.87
N ASP A 546 3.60 13.64 -11.18
CA ASP A 546 3.13 14.63 -10.21
C ASP A 546 1.61 14.49 -10.04
N ASN A 547 1.18 14.01 -8.87
CA ASN A 547 -0.23 13.91 -8.48
C ASN A 547 -0.54 15.00 -7.46
N LYS A 548 -1.74 15.54 -7.56
CA LYS A 548 -2.21 16.57 -6.63
C LYS A 548 -3.70 16.43 -6.37
N ASP A 549 -4.06 16.29 -5.10
CA ASP A 549 -5.43 16.28 -4.61
C ASP A 549 -5.70 17.54 -3.80
N ILE A 550 -6.86 18.12 -3.98
CA ILE A 550 -7.31 19.30 -3.22
C ILE A 550 -8.68 18.99 -2.66
N LEU A 551 -8.86 19.29 -1.38
CA LEU A 551 -10.13 19.20 -0.67
C LEU A 551 -10.42 20.54 0.01
N GLN A 552 -11.59 21.13 -0.30
CA GLN A 552 -12.11 22.28 0.42
C GLN A 552 -13.43 21.88 1.06
N THR A 553 -13.61 22.21 2.33
CA THR A 553 -14.86 21.97 3.05
C THR A 553 -15.33 23.24 3.73
N PHE A 554 -16.64 23.42 3.73
CA PHE A 554 -17.33 24.38 4.57
C PHE A 554 -18.39 23.63 5.39
N ASP A 555 -18.26 23.67 6.69
CA ASP A 555 -19.14 23.02 7.65
C ASP A 555 -19.83 24.07 8.49
N PHE A 556 -21.14 23.92 8.71
CA PHE A 556 -21.94 24.75 9.60
C PHE A 556 -22.87 23.85 10.40
N VAL A 557 -22.76 23.90 11.71
CA VAL A 557 -23.55 23.07 12.62
C VAL A 557 -24.10 23.98 13.73
N ILE A 558 -25.37 23.79 14.09
CA ILE A 558 -25.95 24.35 15.30
C ILE A 558 -26.53 23.20 16.12
N ASN A 559 -26.40 23.28 17.43
CA ASN A 559 -26.94 22.29 18.36
C ASN A 559 -27.48 22.96 19.63
N GLY A 560 -28.45 22.31 20.26
CA GLY A 560 -29.06 22.78 21.48
C GLY A 560 -30.28 21.97 21.88
N ASP A 561 -30.95 22.37 22.93
CA ASP A 561 -32.14 21.70 23.44
C ASP A 561 -33.41 22.24 22.80
N ILE A 562 -34.33 21.33 22.45
CA ILE A 562 -35.65 21.62 21.97
C ILE A 562 -36.64 21.32 23.10
N SER A 563 -37.23 22.38 23.71
CA SER A 563 -38.28 22.24 24.73
C SER A 563 -39.55 23.01 24.30
N PRO A 564 -40.31 22.46 23.32
CA PRO A 564 -41.48 23.19 22.78
C PRO A 564 -42.54 23.45 23.86
N GLY A 565 -42.75 24.73 24.20
CA GLY A 565 -43.72 25.15 25.25
C GLY A 565 -43.34 24.70 26.66
N GLY A 566 -42.03 24.39 26.92
CA GLY A 566 -41.54 23.87 28.20
C GLY A 566 -41.80 22.38 28.40
N PHE A 567 -42.09 21.64 27.33
CA PHE A 567 -42.21 20.17 27.41
C PHE A 567 -40.85 19.51 27.47
N GLU A 568 -40.64 18.73 28.48
CA GLU A 568 -39.46 17.84 28.64
C GLU A 568 -39.90 16.40 28.79
N LEU A 569 -39.06 15.47 28.28
CA LEU A 569 -39.24 14.05 28.52
C LEU A 569 -38.88 13.72 29.98
N PRO A 570 -39.32 12.57 30.53
CA PRO A 570 -38.94 12.19 31.88
C PRO A 570 -37.43 12.12 32.16
N GLY A 571 -36.61 11.97 31.14
CA GLY A 571 -35.13 11.97 31.20
C GLY A 571 -34.49 13.34 30.95
N GLY A 572 -35.25 14.35 30.51
CA GLY A 572 -34.72 15.70 30.23
C GLY A 572 -35.25 16.32 28.93
N ALA A 573 -34.61 17.41 28.51
CA ALA A 573 -34.91 18.08 27.25
C ALA A 573 -34.48 17.23 26.02
N ILE A 574 -35.15 17.45 24.88
CA ILE A 574 -34.80 16.81 23.62
C ILE A 574 -33.58 17.53 23.03
N GLY A 575 -32.44 16.88 22.91
CA GLY A 575 -31.28 17.44 22.23
C GLY A 575 -31.49 17.39 20.69
N ALA A 576 -31.05 18.44 19.99
CA ALA A 576 -31.08 18.48 18.53
C ALA A 576 -29.83 19.15 17.96
N ALA A 577 -29.39 18.65 16.79
CA ALA A 577 -28.38 19.31 15.99
C ALA A 577 -28.80 19.34 14.52
N PHE A 578 -28.44 20.44 13.85
CA PHE A 578 -28.70 20.64 12.41
C PHE A 578 -27.43 21.12 11.74
N GLY A 579 -27.10 20.55 10.60
CA GLY A 579 -25.89 20.92 9.90
C GLY A 579 -26.02 20.98 8.38
N TYR A 580 -25.11 21.77 7.82
CA TYR A 580 -24.86 21.87 6.39
C TYR A 580 -23.38 21.70 6.13
N GLN A 581 -23.04 20.90 5.12
CA GLN A 581 -21.67 20.74 4.66
C GLN A 581 -21.60 20.90 3.15
N ARG A 582 -20.63 21.70 2.69
CA ARG A 582 -20.23 21.75 1.30
C ARG A 582 -18.79 21.23 1.16
N ARG A 583 -18.58 20.42 0.12
CA ARG A 583 -17.27 19.86 -0.20
C ARG A 583 -16.95 20.05 -1.67
N ASP A 584 -15.74 20.54 -1.97
CA ASP A 584 -15.19 20.67 -3.31
C ASP A 584 -13.91 19.84 -3.39
N GLU A 585 -13.87 18.87 -4.32
CA GLU A 585 -12.77 17.91 -4.52
C GLU A 585 -12.15 18.10 -5.89
N THR A 586 -10.82 18.05 -5.96
CA THR A 586 -10.07 18.04 -7.22
C THR A 586 -8.97 16.99 -7.15
N ASP A 587 -8.87 16.16 -8.18
CA ASP A 587 -7.80 15.20 -8.42
C ASP A 587 -7.08 15.59 -9.72
N GLN A 588 -5.76 15.68 -9.66
CA GLN A 588 -4.93 16.05 -10.80
C GLN A 588 -3.74 15.07 -10.90
N ASN A 589 -3.55 14.51 -12.08
CA ASN A 589 -2.39 13.69 -12.42
C ASN A 589 -1.65 14.27 -13.62
N VAL A 590 -0.33 14.46 -13.49
CA VAL A 590 0.53 14.92 -14.57
C VAL A 590 1.60 13.88 -14.83
N PRO A 591 1.43 13.03 -15.85
CA PRO A 591 2.43 12.04 -16.26
C PRO A 591 3.70 12.71 -16.79
N THR A 592 4.78 11.94 -16.85
CA THR A 592 6.07 12.40 -17.35
C THR A 592 6.00 12.80 -18.82
N THR A 593 6.98 13.59 -19.26
CA THR A 593 7.10 13.95 -20.67
C THR A 593 7.26 12.70 -21.56
N HIS A 594 8.05 11.72 -21.12
CA HIS A 594 8.22 10.45 -21.86
C HIS A 594 6.90 9.67 -22.00
N GLN A 595 6.09 9.61 -20.94
CA GLN A 595 4.75 9.02 -21.02
C GLN A 595 3.83 9.79 -21.96
N GLN A 596 3.81 11.12 -21.86
CA GLN A 596 2.97 11.95 -22.72
C GLN A 596 3.38 11.84 -24.19
N GLN A 597 4.66 11.65 -24.48
CA GLN A 597 5.22 11.45 -25.83
C GLN A 597 5.15 9.99 -26.32
N ASN A 598 4.57 9.08 -25.51
CA ASN A 598 4.56 7.66 -25.79
C ASN A 598 5.96 7.05 -25.98
N ASP A 599 6.97 7.59 -25.30
CA ASP A 599 8.36 7.14 -25.39
C ASP A 599 8.81 6.27 -24.21
N ARG A 600 7.88 5.73 -23.44
CA ARG A 600 8.16 4.79 -22.37
C ARG A 600 7.90 3.36 -22.84
N LEU A 601 8.87 2.47 -22.61
CA LEU A 601 8.76 1.08 -23.09
C LEU A 601 7.73 0.26 -22.29
N ASN A 602 7.58 0.51 -21.00
CA ASN A 602 6.72 -0.28 -20.12
C ASN A 602 5.30 0.29 -19.91
N SER A 603 4.91 1.33 -20.64
CA SER A 603 3.55 1.88 -20.58
C SER A 603 3.15 2.55 -21.87
N ILE A 604 1.85 2.65 -22.10
CA ILE A 604 1.28 3.44 -23.20
C ILE A 604 1.27 4.92 -22.79
N ALA A 605 1.07 5.80 -23.78
CA ALA A 605 0.91 7.23 -23.57
C ALA A 605 -0.15 7.50 -22.49
N ALA A 606 0.19 8.37 -21.56
CA ALA A 606 -0.74 8.89 -20.57
C ALA A 606 -0.84 10.41 -20.71
N LEU A 607 -2.05 10.94 -20.70
CA LEU A 607 -2.32 12.36 -20.78
C LEU A 607 -2.52 12.96 -19.39
N PRO A 608 -2.17 14.23 -19.19
CA PRO A 608 -2.54 14.93 -17.97
C PRO A 608 -4.05 14.92 -17.74
N THR A 609 -4.45 14.67 -16.52
CA THR A 609 -5.86 14.68 -16.14
C THR A 609 -6.11 15.66 -15.00
N LYS A 610 -7.31 16.25 -15.00
CA LYS A 610 -7.81 17.02 -13.88
C LYS A 610 -9.32 16.83 -13.79
N PHE A 611 -9.76 16.26 -12.69
CA PHE A 611 -11.17 16.01 -12.40
C PHE A 611 -11.57 16.80 -11.17
N SER A 612 -12.83 17.26 -11.15
CA SER A 612 -13.37 17.96 -9.98
C SER A 612 -14.84 17.60 -9.80
N ARG A 613 -15.29 17.56 -8.55
CA ARG A 613 -16.69 17.47 -8.18
C ARG A 613 -16.95 18.26 -6.91
N ASN A 614 -18.20 18.59 -6.66
CA ASN A 614 -18.64 19.11 -5.38
C ASN A 614 -19.81 18.29 -4.83
N SER A 615 -20.01 18.37 -3.51
CA SER A 615 -21.19 17.84 -2.84
C SER A 615 -21.77 18.89 -1.90
N ASP A 616 -23.09 18.83 -1.73
CA ASP A 616 -23.85 19.57 -0.74
C ASP A 616 -24.57 18.55 0.14
N SER A 617 -24.55 18.74 1.45
CA SER A 617 -25.17 17.84 2.41
C SER A 617 -25.94 18.61 3.48
N PHE A 618 -27.09 18.06 3.85
CA PHE A 618 -27.87 18.53 5.00
C PHE A 618 -28.04 17.36 5.96
N PHE A 619 -27.89 17.61 7.25
CA PHE A 619 -28.09 16.58 8.27
C PHE A 619 -28.78 17.11 9.49
N ALA A 620 -29.45 16.19 10.20
CA ALA A 620 -30.10 16.45 11.48
C ALA A 620 -29.84 15.26 12.42
N GLU A 621 -29.64 15.56 13.69
CA GLU A 621 -29.48 14.59 14.77
C GLU A 621 -30.45 14.98 15.90
N PHE A 622 -31.04 13.96 16.55
CA PHE A 622 -31.91 14.12 17.71
C PHE A 622 -31.55 13.13 18.81
N SER A 623 -31.57 13.58 20.05
CA SER A 623 -31.46 12.76 21.24
C SER A 623 -32.74 12.89 22.06
N PHE A 624 -33.37 11.76 22.34
CA PHE A 624 -34.60 11.68 23.12
C PHE A 624 -34.32 10.97 24.44
N PRO A 625 -34.10 11.68 25.55
CA PRO A 625 -33.95 11.10 26.88
C PRO A 625 -35.32 10.65 27.41
N ILE A 626 -35.77 9.47 26.98
CA ILE A 626 -37.09 8.91 27.29
C ILE A 626 -37.29 8.74 28.80
N LEU A 627 -36.22 8.23 29.49
CA LEU A 627 -36.13 8.12 30.95
C LEU A 627 -34.73 8.59 31.37
N ALA A 628 -34.52 8.82 32.63
CA ALA A 628 -33.19 9.18 33.15
C ALA A 628 -32.10 8.16 32.82
N ASN A 629 -32.48 6.91 32.54
CA ASN A 629 -31.59 5.82 32.21
C ASN A 629 -31.86 5.17 30.85
N LEU A 630 -32.67 5.82 29.99
CA LEU A 630 -33.01 5.34 28.64
C LEU A 630 -33.01 6.51 27.64
N GLU A 631 -32.06 6.46 26.71
CA GLU A 631 -31.99 7.43 25.61
C GLU A 631 -32.18 6.71 24.26
N VAL A 632 -32.88 7.40 23.35
CA VAL A 632 -33.00 7.00 21.94
C VAL A 632 -32.41 8.12 21.09
N SER A 633 -31.52 7.82 20.17
CA SER A 633 -30.95 8.75 19.21
C SER A 633 -31.38 8.43 17.78
N ALA A 634 -31.53 9.46 16.96
CA ALA A 634 -31.84 9.33 15.54
C ALA A 634 -31.10 10.40 14.76
N SER A 635 -30.48 10.00 13.63
CA SER A 635 -29.85 10.94 12.71
C SER A 635 -30.20 10.62 11.27
N VAL A 636 -30.20 11.65 10.42
CA VAL A 636 -30.44 11.54 8.98
C VAL A 636 -29.57 12.55 8.26
N ARG A 637 -29.05 12.11 7.09
CA ARG A 637 -28.24 12.96 6.19
C ARG A 637 -28.65 12.71 4.74
N ASP A 638 -28.85 13.80 4.00
CA ASP A 638 -28.95 13.83 2.55
C ASP A 638 -27.65 14.41 1.98
N GLU A 639 -26.93 13.67 1.16
CA GLU A 639 -25.69 14.12 0.53
C GLU A 639 -25.75 13.88 -0.99
N GLN A 640 -25.61 14.96 -1.78
CA GLN A 640 -25.71 14.95 -3.23
C GLN A 640 -24.43 15.46 -3.88
N PHE A 641 -23.94 14.73 -4.88
CA PHE A 641 -22.74 15.06 -5.64
C PHE A 641 -23.06 15.58 -7.04
N SER A 642 -22.27 16.55 -7.51
CA SER A 642 -22.38 17.08 -8.88
C SER A 642 -22.09 16.05 -9.96
N SER A 643 -21.48 14.93 -9.63
CA SER A 643 -21.26 13.78 -10.52
C SER A 643 -22.51 12.90 -10.71
N GLY A 644 -23.60 13.20 -9.99
CA GLY A 644 -24.89 12.52 -10.11
C GLY A 644 -25.11 11.37 -9.13
N GLN A 645 -24.11 11.02 -8.31
CA GLN A 645 -24.25 10.09 -7.19
C GLN A 645 -24.75 10.84 -5.95
N GLY A 646 -25.24 10.12 -4.97
CA GLY A 646 -25.68 10.63 -3.69
C GLY A 646 -26.57 9.64 -2.99
N ASP A 647 -26.87 9.88 -1.73
CA ASP A 647 -27.79 9.05 -0.97
C ASP A 647 -28.37 9.78 0.23
N VAL A 648 -29.49 9.24 0.75
CA VAL A 648 -30.09 9.63 2.02
C VAL A 648 -29.91 8.50 3.00
N VAL A 649 -29.16 8.71 4.05
CA VAL A 649 -28.82 7.69 5.05
C VAL A 649 -29.34 8.08 6.42
N SER A 650 -29.73 7.06 7.20
CA SER A 650 -30.27 7.22 8.54
C SER A 650 -29.51 6.34 9.55
N LYS A 651 -29.54 6.75 10.82
CA LYS A 651 -29.02 5.95 11.93
C LYS A 651 -29.91 6.10 13.15
N PHE A 652 -30.15 5.00 13.83
CA PHE A 652 -30.91 4.94 15.09
C PHE A 652 -30.02 4.30 16.16
N GLY A 653 -30.12 4.82 17.37
CA GLY A 653 -29.42 4.29 18.53
C GLY A 653 -30.29 4.20 19.75
N ILE A 654 -30.03 3.27 20.62
CA ILE A 654 -30.64 3.12 21.93
C ILE A 654 -29.58 2.82 22.98
N THR A 655 -29.63 3.53 24.10
CA THR A 655 -28.79 3.30 25.26
C THR A 655 -29.68 3.15 26.49
N TYR A 656 -29.49 2.03 27.23
CA TYR A 656 -30.24 1.72 28.42
C TYR A 656 -29.35 1.29 29.56
N SER A 657 -29.33 2.05 30.64
CA SER A 657 -28.54 1.76 31.86
C SER A 657 -29.45 1.24 32.96
N PRO A 658 -29.75 -0.10 33.02
CA PRO A 658 -30.62 -0.67 34.03
C PRO A 658 -30.09 -0.49 35.45
N THR A 659 -28.79 -0.38 35.60
CA THR A 659 -28.06 -0.14 36.85
C THR A 659 -26.86 0.77 36.61
N ASP A 660 -26.28 1.36 37.64
CA ASP A 660 -25.10 2.26 37.53
C ASP A 660 -23.85 1.52 37.02
N TRP A 661 -23.82 0.19 37.09
CA TRP A 661 -22.67 -0.65 36.66
C TRP A 661 -22.90 -1.40 35.34
N ALA A 662 -24.06 -1.24 34.68
CA ALA A 662 -24.35 -1.91 33.42
C ALA A 662 -25.12 -1.01 32.45
N THR A 663 -24.62 -0.88 31.22
CA THR A 663 -25.28 -0.17 30.13
C THR A 663 -25.39 -1.09 28.90
N LEU A 664 -26.58 -1.17 28.35
CA LEU A 664 -26.91 -1.86 27.10
C LEU A 664 -27.01 -0.82 25.99
N ARG A 665 -26.40 -1.09 24.85
CA ARG A 665 -26.50 -0.21 23.70
C ARG A 665 -26.76 -1.00 22.42
N ALA A 666 -27.47 -0.39 21.49
CA ALA A 666 -27.67 -0.93 20.16
C ALA A 666 -27.75 0.17 19.13
N THR A 667 -27.25 -0.07 17.93
CA THR A 667 -27.37 0.84 16.80
C THR A 667 -27.77 0.10 15.54
N GLN A 668 -28.48 0.78 14.66
CA GLN A 668 -28.71 0.38 13.28
C GLN A 668 -28.57 1.60 12.40
N GLY A 669 -27.84 1.47 11.28
CA GLY A 669 -27.63 2.60 10.38
C GLY A 669 -27.27 2.16 8.97
N GLU A 670 -27.51 3.06 8.04
CA GLU A 670 -27.16 2.96 6.63
C GLU A 670 -25.91 3.79 6.36
N ALA A 671 -25.11 3.36 5.38
CA ALA A 671 -23.92 4.08 4.95
C ALA A 671 -23.68 3.88 3.45
N PHE A 672 -22.90 4.77 2.84
CA PHE A 672 -22.57 4.65 1.42
C PHE A 672 -21.16 5.17 1.12
N ILE A 673 -20.61 4.75 -0.04
CA ILE A 673 -19.37 5.27 -0.59
C ILE A 673 -19.61 5.63 -2.06
N VAL A 674 -19.27 6.86 -2.44
CA VAL A 674 -19.36 7.28 -3.84
C VAL A 674 -18.12 6.82 -4.62
N PRO A 675 -18.24 6.48 -5.92
CA PRO A 675 -17.08 6.19 -6.76
C PRO A 675 -16.08 7.34 -6.75
N SER A 676 -14.79 7.04 -6.77
CA SER A 676 -13.75 8.07 -6.86
C SER A 676 -13.77 8.77 -8.21
N LEU A 677 -13.19 9.99 -8.27
CA LEU A 677 -13.07 10.74 -9.52
C LEU A 677 -12.35 9.94 -10.61
N ASN A 678 -11.32 9.18 -10.21
CA ASN A 678 -10.56 8.33 -11.10
C ASN A 678 -11.37 7.12 -11.60
N GLN A 679 -12.14 6.45 -10.72
CA GLN A 679 -13.02 5.34 -11.13
C GLN A 679 -14.07 5.77 -12.17
N LEU A 680 -14.56 7.03 -12.06
CA LEU A 680 -15.55 7.57 -13.00
C LEU A 680 -14.93 8.05 -14.32
N ASN A 681 -13.74 8.66 -14.29
CA ASN A 681 -13.29 9.52 -15.38
C ASN A 681 -11.90 9.20 -15.94
N SER A 682 -11.14 8.24 -15.37
CA SER A 682 -9.80 7.93 -15.87
C SER A 682 -9.81 7.66 -17.38
N PRO A 683 -8.92 8.30 -18.15
CA PRO A 683 -8.70 7.88 -19.52
C PRO A 683 -8.19 6.45 -19.57
N GLU A 684 -8.26 5.83 -20.74
CA GLU A 684 -7.71 4.50 -20.92
C GLU A 684 -6.22 4.48 -20.58
N GLY A 685 -5.86 3.56 -19.68
CA GLY A 685 -4.49 3.23 -19.30
C GLY A 685 -4.25 1.74 -19.51
N CYS A 686 -3.16 1.38 -20.18
CA CYS A 686 -2.87 -0.01 -20.47
C CYS A 686 -1.56 -0.46 -19.79
N GLY A 687 -1.56 -1.73 -19.37
CA GLY A 687 -0.44 -2.42 -18.77
C GLY A 687 -0.36 -3.88 -19.21
N LEU A 688 0.63 -4.62 -18.75
CA LEU A 688 0.71 -6.06 -18.95
C LEU A 688 -0.16 -6.79 -17.93
N SER A 689 -0.82 -7.85 -18.37
CA SER A 689 -1.48 -8.82 -17.51
C SER A 689 -1.15 -10.23 -17.99
N ASN A 690 -0.77 -11.10 -17.06
CA ASN A 690 -0.61 -12.50 -17.38
C ASN A 690 -1.97 -13.17 -17.38
N VAL A 691 -2.26 -13.97 -18.41
CA VAL A 691 -3.53 -14.69 -18.54
C VAL A 691 -3.30 -16.11 -19.01
N ASP A 692 -4.18 -17.00 -18.55
CA ASP A 692 -4.36 -18.34 -19.07
C ASP A 692 -5.64 -18.37 -19.93
N ASP A 693 -5.48 -18.55 -21.21
CA ASP A 693 -6.63 -18.62 -22.11
C ASP A 693 -7.28 -20.00 -22.05
N LEU A 694 -8.50 -20.05 -21.56
CA LEU A 694 -9.26 -21.29 -21.38
C LEU A 694 -9.73 -21.91 -22.70
N PHE A 695 -9.67 -21.19 -23.81
CA PHE A 695 -10.01 -21.69 -25.15
C PHE A 695 -8.82 -22.36 -25.84
N THR A 696 -7.61 -22.04 -25.41
CA THR A 696 -6.36 -22.48 -26.06
C THR A 696 -5.34 -22.87 -25.01
N SER A 697 -4.15 -23.31 -25.43
CA SER A 697 -3.03 -23.53 -24.51
C SER A 697 -2.18 -22.28 -24.27
N PHE A 698 -2.67 -21.08 -24.67
CA PHE A 698 -1.96 -19.85 -24.44
C PHE A 698 -1.91 -19.52 -22.95
N SER A 699 -0.71 -19.34 -22.43
CA SER A 699 -0.44 -18.81 -21.11
C SER A 699 0.67 -17.77 -21.26
N GLY A 700 0.37 -16.51 -20.96
CA GLY A 700 1.34 -15.46 -21.21
C GLY A 700 0.83 -14.04 -20.97
N PHE A 701 1.68 -13.08 -21.26
CA PHE A 701 1.35 -11.67 -21.11
C PHE A 701 0.56 -11.14 -22.30
N ILE A 702 -0.48 -10.38 -21.99
CA ILE A 702 -1.30 -9.63 -22.95
C ILE A 702 -1.40 -8.17 -22.52
N THR A 703 -1.83 -7.31 -23.44
CA THR A 703 -2.19 -5.92 -23.09
C THR A 703 -3.52 -5.90 -22.34
N SER A 704 -3.52 -5.33 -21.13
CA SER A 704 -4.72 -5.08 -20.33
C SER A 704 -4.98 -3.59 -20.26
N CYS A 705 -6.11 -3.11 -20.77
CA CYS A 705 -6.47 -1.70 -20.80
C CYS A 705 -7.64 -1.42 -19.85
N LYS A 706 -7.45 -0.47 -18.94
CA LYS A 706 -8.49 -0.06 -17.99
C LYS A 706 -8.89 1.40 -18.24
N SER A 707 -10.20 1.66 -18.26
CA SER A 707 -10.77 3.00 -18.35
C SER A 707 -11.77 3.26 -17.22
N GLY A 708 -12.05 4.52 -16.93
CA GLY A 708 -13.08 4.92 -15.99
C GLY A 708 -14.49 4.52 -16.47
N ASN A 709 -15.38 4.32 -15.51
CA ASN A 709 -16.77 3.93 -15.78
C ASN A 709 -17.75 4.91 -15.14
N ARG A 710 -18.41 5.73 -15.96
CA ARG A 710 -19.41 6.71 -15.49
C ARG A 710 -20.76 6.11 -15.11
N ALA A 711 -20.97 4.82 -15.38
CA ALA A 711 -22.18 4.11 -14.99
C ALA A 711 -22.09 3.55 -13.55
N LEU A 712 -20.98 3.76 -12.84
CA LEU A 712 -20.85 3.35 -11.45
C LEU A 712 -21.86 4.12 -10.58
N VAL A 713 -22.47 3.36 -9.66
CA VAL A 713 -23.35 3.87 -8.60
C VAL A 713 -22.63 3.84 -7.26
N SER A 714 -23.20 4.45 -6.23
CA SER A 714 -22.68 4.36 -4.87
C SER A 714 -22.68 2.92 -4.37
N GLU A 715 -21.65 2.56 -3.61
CA GLU A 715 -21.61 1.35 -2.80
C GLU A 715 -22.47 1.60 -1.56
N THR A 716 -23.27 0.66 -1.08
CA THR A 716 -24.20 0.83 0.06
C THR A 716 -23.97 -0.23 1.13
N ALA A 717 -24.17 0.14 2.38
CA ALA A 717 -24.00 -0.77 3.50
C ALA A 717 -25.06 -0.55 4.57
N ASP A 718 -25.57 -1.67 5.10
CA ASP A 718 -26.40 -1.71 6.31
C ASP A 718 -25.53 -2.19 7.48
N SER A 719 -25.54 -1.46 8.59
CA SER A 719 -24.79 -1.79 9.79
C SER A 719 -25.71 -1.96 10.99
N PHE A 720 -25.40 -2.97 11.81
CA PHE A 720 -26.06 -3.21 13.07
C PHE A 720 -25.00 -3.48 14.16
N SER A 721 -25.16 -2.90 15.34
CA SER A 721 -24.35 -3.26 16.50
C SER A 721 -25.18 -3.40 17.77
N VAL A 722 -24.74 -4.28 18.66
CA VAL A 722 -25.29 -4.42 20.02
C VAL A 722 -24.14 -4.64 20.98
N GLY A 723 -24.18 -3.98 22.12
CA GLY A 723 -23.12 -4.08 23.12
C GLY A 723 -23.61 -3.96 24.53
N VAL A 724 -22.72 -4.36 25.45
CA VAL A 724 -22.88 -4.17 26.87
C VAL A 724 -21.60 -3.61 27.46
N ASP A 725 -21.73 -2.56 28.24
CA ASP A 725 -20.64 -1.96 29.01
C ASP A 725 -20.89 -2.21 30.47
N LEU A 726 -19.90 -2.74 31.18
CA LEU A 726 -20.00 -3.18 32.56
C LEU A 726 -18.87 -2.59 33.41
N THR A 727 -19.22 -2.03 34.56
CA THR A 727 -18.29 -1.57 35.61
C THR A 727 -18.62 -2.25 36.93
N PRO A 728 -18.51 -3.61 37.04
CA PRO A 728 -19.06 -4.39 38.13
C PRO A 728 -18.37 -4.18 39.48
N ILE A 729 -17.12 -3.71 39.45
CA ILE A 729 -16.32 -3.35 40.63
C ILE A 729 -15.46 -2.14 40.28
N ASP A 730 -15.03 -1.40 41.28
CA ASP A 730 -14.16 -0.24 41.08
C ASP A 730 -12.90 -0.63 40.31
N GLY A 731 -12.58 0.17 39.27
CA GLY A 731 -11.39 0.00 38.41
C GLY A 731 -11.52 -1.06 37.35
N LEU A 732 -12.62 -1.82 37.25
CA LEU A 732 -12.86 -2.81 36.18
C LEU A 732 -13.91 -2.32 35.18
N ASP A 733 -13.49 -2.08 33.95
CA ASP A 733 -14.34 -1.73 32.82
C ASP A 733 -14.30 -2.84 31.77
N ILE A 734 -15.47 -3.33 31.34
CA ILE A 734 -15.62 -4.36 30.33
C ILE A 734 -16.60 -3.87 29.25
N HIS A 735 -16.16 -3.91 28.00
CA HIS A 735 -16.98 -3.60 26.83
C HIS A 735 -17.03 -4.83 25.92
N LEU A 736 -18.22 -5.30 25.60
CA LEU A 736 -18.47 -6.38 24.67
C LEU A 736 -19.40 -5.89 23.59
N THR A 737 -18.98 -5.93 22.33
CA THR A 737 -19.77 -5.47 21.18
C THR A 737 -19.83 -6.54 20.11
N TYR A 738 -21.02 -6.88 19.66
CA TYR A 738 -21.27 -7.57 18.41
C TYR A 738 -21.60 -6.57 17.33
N SER A 739 -21.06 -6.78 16.13
CA SER A 739 -21.35 -5.93 14.98
C SER A 739 -21.51 -6.76 13.72
N GLU A 740 -22.42 -6.30 12.87
CA GLU A 740 -22.72 -6.86 11.56
C GLU A 740 -22.76 -5.73 10.51
N THR A 741 -22.12 -5.97 9.37
CA THR A 741 -22.15 -5.04 8.22
C THR A 741 -22.42 -5.86 6.96
N ASP A 742 -23.51 -5.55 6.28
CA ASP A 742 -23.85 -6.06 4.95
C ASP A 742 -23.53 -4.97 3.93
N PHE A 743 -22.51 -5.22 3.11
CA PHE A 743 -21.94 -4.24 2.19
C PHE A 743 -22.17 -4.69 0.75
N SER A 744 -23.03 -4.00 0.05
CA SER A 744 -23.54 -4.33 -1.28
C SER A 744 -23.04 -3.36 -2.35
N ASP A 745 -23.21 -3.73 -3.63
CA ASP A 745 -22.83 -2.93 -4.80
C ASP A 745 -21.38 -2.44 -4.78
N ARG A 746 -20.50 -3.21 -4.15
CA ARG A 746 -19.08 -2.82 -4.05
C ARG A 746 -18.45 -2.73 -5.42
N ILE A 747 -17.66 -1.68 -5.59
CA ILE A 747 -16.90 -1.46 -6.82
C ILE A 747 -15.66 -2.34 -6.80
N VAL A 748 -15.59 -3.24 -7.78
CA VAL A 748 -14.46 -4.14 -7.97
C VAL A 748 -13.79 -3.92 -9.31
N ASP A 749 -12.49 -4.13 -9.35
CA ASP A 749 -11.69 -4.17 -10.56
C ASP A 749 -11.81 -5.57 -11.19
N THR A 750 -12.57 -5.70 -12.26
CA THR A 750 -12.67 -6.95 -12.98
C THR A 750 -11.34 -7.32 -13.61
N THR A 751 -10.75 -8.44 -13.21
CA THR A 751 -9.45 -8.86 -13.75
C THR A 751 -9.58 -9.38 -15.19
N THR A 752 -8.48 -9.33 -15.94
CA THR A 752 -8.42 -9.91 -17.30
C THR A 752 -8.75 -11.39 -17.31
N GLN A 753 -8.32 -12.12 -16.28
CA GLN A 753 -8.59 -13.55 -16.14
C GLN A 753 -10.08 -13.85 -15.88
N ASP A 754 -10.77 -12.99 -15.12
CA ASP A 754 -12.19 -13.14 -14.86
C ASP A 754 -13.03 -12.91 -16.12
N ILE A 755 -12.60 -11.96 -16.96
CA ILE A 755 -13.24 -11.71 -18.26
C ILE A 755 -13.12 -12.95 -19.15
N ILE A 756 -11.93 -13.57 -19.24
CA ILE A 756 -11.74 -14.83 -19.99
C ILE A 756 -12.59 -15.97 -19.42
N ARG A 757 -12.63 -16.10 -18.08
CA ARG A 757 -13.43 -17.13 -17.41
C ARG A 757 -14.92 -16.95 -17.68
N ALA A 758 -15.43 -15.74 -17.64
CA ALA A 758 -16.82 -15.41 -17.92
C ALA A 758 -17.19 -15.72 -19.38
N ASP A 759 -16.32 -15.31 -20.33
CA ASP A 759 -16.52 -15.59 -21.76
C ASP A 759 -16.49 -17.11 -22.06
N PHE A 760 -15.56 -17.83 -21.40
CA PHE A 760 -15.49 -19.30 -21.53
C PHE A 760 -16.73 -19.99 -20.93
N ALA A 761 -17.25 -19.54 -19.80
CA ALA A 761 -18.48 -20.06 -19.21
C ALA A 761 -19.69 -19.80 -20.13
N ALA A 762 -19.79 -18.63 -20.73
CA ALA A 762 -20.83 -18.33 -21.74
C ALA A 762 -20.71 -19.20 -22.97
N PHE A 763 -19.49 -19.47 -23.45
CA PHE A 763 -19.23 -20.44 -24.52
C PHE A 763 -19.72 -21.85 -24.15
N GLN A 764 -19.35 -22.34 -22.95
CA GLN A 764 -19.81 -23.66 -22.48
C GLN A 764 -21.32 -23.74 -22.38
N GLY A 765 -21.98 -22.71 -21.85
CA GLY A 765 -23.44 -22.63 -21.75
C GLY A 765 -24.13 -22.66 -23.11
N SER A 766 -23.56 -21.99 -24.13
CA SER A 766 -24.18 -21.91 -25.47
C SER A 766 -23.86 -23.12 -26.36
N SER A 767 -22.64 -23.66 -26.28
CA SER A 767 -22.14 -24.74 -27.12
C SER A 767 -22.37 -26.15 -26.56
N GLY A 768 -22.63 -26.24 -25.23
CA GLY A 768 -22.63 -27.51 -24.50
C GLY A 768 -21.25 -28.16 -24.39
N PHE A 769 -20.17 -27.40 -24.61
CA PHE A 769 -18.80 -27.91 -24.50
C PHE A 769 -18.49 -28.29 -23.05
N VAL A 770 -18.00 -29.52 -22.88
CA VAL A 770 -17.48 -30.02 -21.61
C VAL A 770 -16.05 -30.50 -21.85
N ALA A 771 -15.11 -29.94 -21.12
CA ALA A 771 -13.71 -30.37 -21.16
C ALA A 771 -13.59 -31.82 -20.65
N THR A 772 -12.86 -32.67 -21.38
CA THR A 772 -12.55 -34.05 -21.03
C THR A 772 -11.07 -34.31 -21.22
N ASP A 773 -10.52 -35.39 -20.63
CA ASP A 773 -9.12 -35.77 -20.83
C ASP A 773 -8.74 -35.95 -22.32
N ALA A 774 -9.68 -36.36 -23.13
CA ALA A 774 -9.49 -36.52 -24.57
C ALA A 774 -9.62 -35.22 -25.38
N ASN A 775 -10.42 -34.27 -24.87
CA ASN A 775 -10.65 -32.97 -25.50
C ASN A 775 -10.63 -31.88 -24.39
N PRO A 776 -9.46 -31.51 -23.89
CA PRO A 776 -9.35 -30.54 -22.78
C PRO A 776 -9.70 -29.12 -23.23
N LEU A 777 -9.55 -28.80 -24.51
CA LEU A 777 -9.75 -27.47 -25.09
C LEU A 777 -10.72 -27.54 -26.30
N PRO A 778 -11.46 -26.45 -26.57
CA PRO A 778 -12.24 -26.33 -27.83
C PRO A 778 -11.37 -26.45 -29.08
N SER A 779 -11.91 -26.93 -30.14
CA SER A 779 -11.25 -26.91 -31.46
C SER A 779 -11.14 -25.47 -31.99
N ILE A 780 -10.16 -25.19 -32.85
CA ILE A 780 -9.99 -23.87 -33.50
C ILE A 780 -11.25 -23.43 -34.24
N SER A 781 -11.97 -24.37 -34.84
CA SER A 781 -13.25 -24.09 -35.55
C SER A 781 -14.36 -23.64 -34.57
N GLN A 782 -14.41 -24.22 -33.38
CA GLN A 782 -15.32 -23.78 -32.32
C GLN A 782 -14.96 -22.40 -31.79
N LEU A 783 -13.66 -22.14 -31.53
CA LEU A 783 -13.16 -20.82 -31.13
C LEU A 783 -13.48 -19.77 -32.20
N THR A 784 -13.22 -20.07 -33.51
CA THR A 784 -13.53 -19.16 -34.61
C THR A 784 -15.01 -18.80 -34.67
N ALA A 785 -15.87 -19.81 -34.48
CA ALA A 785 -17.31 -19.61 -34.45
C ALA A 785 -17.74 -18.79 -33.22
N TRP A 786 -17.09 -19.01 -32.07
CA TRP A 786 -17.38 -18.29 -30.85
C TRP A 786 -17.00 -16.80 -30.90
N VAL A 787 -15.80 -16.46 -31.37
CA VAL A 787 -15.35 -15.08 -31.51
C VAL A 787 -16.27 -14.23 -32.39
N ASN A 788 -16.96 -14.87 -33.34
CA ASN A 788 -17.97 -14.23 -34.20
C ASN A 788 -19.39 -14.31 -33.63
N ASN A 789 -19.58 -14.88 -32.45
CA ASN A 789 -20.87 -15.01 -31.80
C ASN A 789 -21.24 -13.73 -31.06
N PRO A 790 -22.47 -13.21 -31.15
CA PRO A 790 -22.92 -12.05 -30.36
C PRO A 790 -22.82 -12.21 -28.82
N LEU A 791 -22.69 -13.43 -28.32
CA LEU A 791 -22.53 -13.74 -26.89
C LEU A 791 -21.07 -13.74 -26.44
N SER A 792 -20.11 -13.72 -27.40
CA SER A 792 -18.69 -13.58 -27.08
C SER A 792 -18.41 -12.21 -26.50
N ASP A 793 -17.52 -12.13 -25.50
CA ASP A 793 -17.18 -10.89 -24.85
C ASP A 793 -16.34 -9.99 -25.78
N PRO A 794 -16.88 -8.82 -26.23
CA PRO A 794 -16.19 -7.94 -27.16
C PRO A 794 -14.94 -7.28 -26.57
N ARG A 795 -14.73 -7.35 -25.27
CA ARG A 795 -13.54 -6.83 -24.58
C ARG A 795 -12.30 -7.68 -24.87
N ILE A 796 -12.45 -8.95 -25.27
CA ILE A 796 -11.35 -9.86 -25.60
C ILE A 796 -10.99 -9.71 -27.08
N GLN A 797 -9.83 -9.15 -27.35
CA GLN A 797 -9.30 -9.01 -28.70
C GLN A 797 -8.24 -10.08 -28.95
N ARG A 798 -8.31 -10.73 -30.10
CA ARG A 798 -7.37 -11.77 -30.56
C ARG A 798 -6.66 -11.35 -31.82
N ASP A 799 -5.46 -11.90 -32.05
CA ASP A 799 -4.73 -11.67 -33.29
C ASP A 799 -5.57 -12.16 -34.50
N PRO A 800 -5.89 -11.31 -35.49
CA PRO A 800 -6.61 -11.73 -36.68
C PRO A 800 -5.89 -12.81 -37.52
N LEU A 801 -4.55 -12.88 -37.38
CA LEU A 801 -3.71 -13.86 -38.07
C LEU A 801 -3.52 -15.15 -37.24
N ASP A 802 -3.67 -15.05 -35.91
CA ASP A 802 -3.59 -16.16 -35.00
C ASP A 802 -4.65 -16.03 -33.88
N ILE A 803 -5.85 -16.51 -34.19
CA ILE A 803 -6.99 -16.43 -33.27
C ILE A 803 -6.77 -17.15 -31.92
N THR A 804 -5.74 -18.01 -31.83
CA THR A 804 -5.41 -18.73 -30.61
C THR A 804 -4.68 -17.85 -29.57
N SER A 805 -4.25 -16.67 -29.98
CA SER A 805 -3.50 -15.74 -29.15
C SER A 805 -4.36 -14.52 -28.80
N PRO A 806 -4.85 -14.39 -27.56
CA PRO A 806 -5.42 -13.13 -27.08
C PRO A 806 -4.32 -12.07 -27.02
N THR A 807 -4.61 -10.86 -27.53
CA THR A 807 -3.63 -9.76 -27.60
C THR A 807 -3.95 -8.63 -26.64
N ARG A 808 -5.26 -8.38 -26.42
CA ARG A 808 -5.73 -7.29 -25.59
C ARG A 808 -7.04 -7.64 -24.89
N ILE A 809 -7.18 -7.19 -23.66
CA ILE A 809 -8.46 -7.23 -22.92
C ILE A 809 -8.74 -5.85 -22.31
N ASP A 810 -9.93 -5.31 -22.66
CA ASP A 810 -10.42 -4.07 -22.10
C ASP A 810 -11.21 -4.34 -20.83
N ARG A 811 -10.99 -3.56 -19.76
CA ARG A 811 -11.65 -3.72 -18.48
C ARG A 811 -12.04 -2.37 -17.87
N SER A 812 -12.95 -2.39 -16.93
CA SER A 812 -13.37 -1.24 -16.14
C SER A 812 -13.86 -1.70 -14.78
N ASP A 813 -13.90 -0.79 -13.83
CA ASP A 813 -14.56 -1.04 -12.54
C ASP A 813 -16.06 -1.26 -12.72
N THR A 814 -16.65 -2.15 -11.93
CA THR A 814 -18.07 -2.47 -11.93
C THR A 814 -18.61 -2.59 -10.52
N ASN A 815 -19.88 -2.21 -10.29
CA ASN A 815 -20.61 -2.54 -9.07
C ASN A 815 -21.07 -3.99 -9.16
N ALA A 816 -20.41 -4.91 -8.51
CA ALA A 816 -20.70 -6.32 -8.67
C ALA A 816 -20.61 -7.13 -7.38
N SER A 817 -19.76 -6.73 -6.42
CA SER A 817 -19.50 -7.58 -5.26
C SER A 817 -20.32 -7.20 -4.04
N SER A 818 -20.49 -8.17 -3.15
CA SER A 818 -21.06 -7.99 -1.82
C SER A 818 -20.19 -8.65 -0.76
N MET A 819 -20.33 -8.16 0.47
CA MET A 819 -19.55 -8.64 1.61
C MET A 819 -20.41 -8.60 2.87
N LEU A 820 -20.44 -9.69 3.63
CA LEU A 820 -21.07 -9.75 4.94
C LEU A 820 -20.01 -10.01 6.00
N VAL A 821 -19.87 -9.07 6.93
CA VAL A 821 -18.90 -9.13 8.01
C VAL A 821 -19.60 -9.10 9.35
N LYS A 822 -19.31 -10.10 10.20
CA LYS A 822 -19.78 -10.19 11.59
C LYS A 822 -18.61 -10.37 12.51
N SER A 823 -18.54 -9.59 13.59
CA SER A 823 -17.44 -9.66 14.54
C SER A 823 -17.88 -9.40 15.98
N TRP A 824 -17.07 -9.90 16.91
CA TRP A 824 -17.13 -9.57 18.32
C TRP A 824 -15.88 -8.80 18.71
N ASP A 825 -16.09 -7.65 19.34
CA ASP A 825 -15.01 -6.85 19.93
C ASP A 825 -15.14 -6.91 21.45
N ILE A 826 -14.04 -7.27 22.11
CA ILE A 826 -13.95 -7.48 23.55
C ILE A 826 -12.87 -6.53 24.07
N GLN A 827 -13.21 -5.67 25.02
CA GLN A 827 -12.27 -4.83 25.74
C GLN A 827 -12.50 -5.00 27.23
N ALA A 828 -11.42 -5.15 27.99
CA ALA A 828 -11.45 -5.18 29.44
C ALA A 828 -10.24 -4.45 29.99
N ASN A 829 -10.47 -3.49 30.87
CA ASN A 829 -9.42 -2.74 31.57
C ASN A 829 -9.65 -2.91 33.07
N TYR A 830 -8.60 -3.23 33.80
CA TYR A 830 -8.66 -3.38 35.24
C TYR A 830 -7.47 -2.67 35.91
N ASN A 831 -7.78 -1.60 36.63
CA ASN A 831 -6.84 -0.88 37.47
C ASN A 831 -7.04 -1.36 38.92
N PHE A 832 -6.01 -1.89 39.55
CA PHE A 832 -6.12 -2.44 40.92
C PHE A 832 -4.83 -2.23 41.71
N ASP A 833 -4.99 -2.12 43.01
CA ASP A 833 -3.94 -2.08 44.01
C ASP A 833 -4.01 -3.38 44.86
N LEU A 834 -2.86 -3.97 45.13
CA LEU A 834 -2.78 -5.20 45.97
C LEU A 834 -3.01 -4.92 47.43
N ASP A 835 -2.97 -3.68 47.89
CA ASP A 835 -3.27 -3.28 49.26
C ASP A 835 -4.75 -3.55 49.58
N ALA A 836 -5.65 -3.35 48.61
CA ALA A 836 -7.08 -3.60 48.72
C ALA A 836 -7.41 -5.09 49.03
N ILE A 837 -6.54 -6.01 48.68
CA ILE A 837 -6.68 -7.45 48.93
C ILE A 837 -5.72 -7.99 50.00
N GLY A 838 -5.04 -7.07 50.74
CA GLY A 838 -4.26 -7.40 51.93
C GLY A 838 -2.83 -7.90 51.69
N PHE A 839 -2.27 -7.69 50.48
CA PHE A 839 -0.89 -8.04 50.17
C PHE A 839 0.12 -6.88 50.38
N GLY A 840 -0.33 -5.73 50.85
CA GLY A 840 0.50 -4.55 51.09
C GLY A 840 0.73 -3.72 49.85
N SER A 841 1.26 -2.48 49.99
CA SER A 841 1.46 -1.53 48.90
C SER A 841 2.64 -1.97 48.02
N TRP A 842 2.35 -2.75 47.00
CA TRP A 842 3.30 -3.18 45.97
C TRP A 842 3.21 -2.33 44.70
N GLY A 843 2.52 -1.20 44.78
CA GLY A 843 2.27 -0.31 43.64
C GLY A 843 0.94 -0.63 42.94
N ASP A 844 0.68 0.15 41.91
CA ASP A 844 -0.53 0.09 41.11
C ASP A 844 -0.36 -0.85 39.94
N PHE A 845 -1.38 -1.62 39.63
CA PHE A 845 -1.42 -2.54 38.51
C PHE A 845 -2.53 -2.12 37.53
N ARG A 846 -2.20 -2.20 36.24
CA ARG A 846 -3.15 -2.01 35.14
C ARG A 846 -3.11 -3.22 34.23
N ALA A 847 -4.19 -3.96 34.14
CA ALA A 847 -4.35 -5.05 33.20
C ALA A 847 -5.32 -4.64 32.09
N SER A 848 -4.98 -4.92 30.83
CA SER A 848 -5.88 -4.66 29.70
C SER A 848 -5.92 -5.85 28.75
N LEU A 849 -7.11 -6.10 28.19
CA LEU A 849 -7.35 -7.08 27.15
C LEU A 849 -8.16 -6.42 26.04
N ASN A 850 -7.64 -6.43 24.83
CA ASN A 850 -8.38 -6.07 23.63
C ASN A 850 -8.36 -7.26 22.69
N ALA A 851 -9.52 -7.75 22.25
CA ALA A 851 -9.60 -8.88 21.35
C ALA A 851 -10.73 -8.67 20.34
N THR A 852 -10.50 -9.13 19.12
CA THR A 852 -11.51 -9.18 18.05
C THR A 852 -11.59 -10.59 17.52
N TYR A 853 -12.82 -11.12 17.47
CA TYR A 853 -13.16 -12.39 16.85
C TYR A 853 -13.96 -12.14 15.58
N ALA A 854 -13.44 -12.59 14.44
CA ALA A 854 -14.18 -12.62 13.17
C ALA A 854 -15.13 -13.81 13.17
N ASP A 855 -16.41 -13.57 13.36
CA ASP A 855 -17.44 -14.64 13.38
C ASP A 855 -17.74 -15.12 11.95
N THR A 856 -18.04 -14.16 11.06
CA THR A 856 -18.35 -14.41 9.65
C THR A 856 -17.64 -13.37 8.80
N TYR A 857 -17.02 -13.80 7.72
CA TYR A 857 -16.49 -12.91 6.70
C TYR A 857 -16.70 -13.52 5.34
N THR A 858 -17.85 -13.27 4.74
CA THR A 858 -18.18 -13.79 3.42
C THR A 858 -18.04 -12.74 2.35
N TRP A 859 -17.60 -13.15 1.17
CA TRP A 859 -17.45 -12.32 -0.01
C TRP A 859 -18.04 -13.01 -1.23
N GLN A 860 -18.74 -12.23 -2.04
CA GLN A 860 -19.26 -12.62 -3.32
C GLN A 860 -18.78 -11.65 -4.38
N GLU A 861 -18.01 -12.14 -5.35
CA GLU A 861 -17.39 -11.33 -6.39
C GLU A 861 -18.40 -10.67 -7.31
N ALA A 862 -19.44 -11.42 -7.68
CA ALA A 862 -20.55 -10.96 -8.50
C ALA A 862 -21.81 -11.78 -8.15
N PRO A 863 -23.02 -11.29 -8.46
CA PRO A 863 -24.28 -11.96 -8.10
C PRO A 863 -24.43 -13.39 -8.63
N ASP A 864 -23.74 -13.72 -9.74
CA ASP A 864 -23.73 -15.04 -10.35
C ASP A 864 -22.62 -15.97 -9.84
N LYS A 865 -21.73 -15.46 -8.98
CA LYS A 865 -20.61 -16.19 -8.40
C LYS A 865 -20.97 -16.78 -7.02
N PRO A 866 -20.30 -17.85 -6.60
CA PRO A 866 -20.54 -18.42 -5.28
C PRO A 866 -20.09 -17.47 -4.18
N VAL A 867 -20.85 -17.43 -3.08
CA VAL A 867 -20.41 -16.80 -1.83
C VAL A 867 -19.28 -17.63 -1.25
N ARG A 868 -18.20 -16.99 -0.84
CA ARG A 868 -16.99 -17.61 -0.27
C ARG A 868 -16.75 -17.12 1.13
N GLU A 869 -16.32 -18.00 2.02
CA GLU A 869 -15.82 -17.64 3.35
C GLU A 869 -14.35 -17.17 3.22
N ALA A 870 -14.08 -15.95 3.65
CA ALA A 870 -12.76 -15.35 3.62
C ALA A 870 -12.05 -15.36 5.00
N LYS A 871 -12.79 -15.66 6.07
CA LYS A 871 -12.27 -15.79 7.43
C LYS A 871 -11.30 -16.97 7.53
N GLY A 872 -10.19 -16.78 8.21
CA GLY A 872 -9.16 -17.80 8.36
C GLY A 872 -8.32 -18.05 7.10
N HIS A 873 -8.43 -17.16 6.08
CA HIS A 873 -7.72 -17.31 4.81
C HIS A 873 -6.81 -16.11 4.49
N GLN A 874 -5.80 -16.34 3.67
CA GLN A 874 -4.91 -15.31 3.16
C GLN A 874 -5.60 -14.40 2.13
N ASN A 875 -6.59 -14.93 1.40
CA ASN A 875 -7.41 -14.23 0.41
C ASN A 875 -6.62 -13.58 -0.73
N ASN A 876 -5.43 -14.07 -1.03
CA ASN A 876 -4.53 -13.45 -2.01
C ASN A 876 -5.07 -13.53 -3.45
N SER A 877 -5.94 -14.48 -3.71
CA SER A 877 -6.64 -14.66 -5.00
C SER A 877 -7.82 -13.69 -5.20
N PHE A 878 -8.23 -13.02 -4.14
CA PHE A 878 -9.40 -12.13 -4.14
C PHE A 878 -8.94 -10.68 -3.95
N GLY A 879 -8.22 -10.10 -4.83
CA GLY A 879 -7.56 -8.80 -4.71
C GLY A 879 -8.25 -7.66 -3.93
N ALA A 880 -9.54 -7.83 -3.59
CA ALA A 880 -10.35 -6.89 -2.81
C ALA A 880 -10.52 -7.28 -1.34
N VAL A 881 -10.13 -8.49 -0.92
CA VAL A 881 -10.34 -9.01 0.44
C VAL A 881 -9.00 -9.13 1.14
N PRO A 882 -8.80 -8.48 2.30
CA PRO A 882 -7.55 -8.60 3.04
C PRO A 882 -7.44 -9.97 3.74
N ILE A 883 -6.29 -10.21 4.35
CA ILE A 883 -6.09 -11.37 5.23
C ILE A 883 -6.95 -11.19 6.47
N ILE A 884 -7.79 -12.18 6.80
CA ILE A 884 -8.72 -12.15 7.93
C ILE A 884 -8.41 -13.30 8.88
N PRO A 885 -7.56 -13.11 9.91
CA PRO A 885 -7.41 -14.09 10.99
C PRO A 885 -8.72 -14.23 11.78
N GLU A 886 -9.00 -15.41 12.34
CA GLU A 886 -10.19 -15.58 13.20
C GLU A 886 -10.08 -14.77 14.48
N TRP A 887 -8.90 -14.78 15.11
CA TRP A 887 -8.63 -14.04 16.33
C TRP A 887 -7.47 -13.06 16.18
N ARG A 888 -7.66 -11.88 16.73
CA ARG A 888 -6.58 -10.94 17.07
C ARG A 888 -6.79 -10.48 18.51
N ALA A 889 -5.71 -10.51 19.30
CA ALA A 889 -5.81 -10.14 20.71
C ALA A 889 -4.51 -9.47 21.18
N ASN A 890 -4.67 -8.50 22.08
CA ASN A 890 -3.59 -7.87 22.84
C ASN A 890 -3.92 -7.94 24.31
N ALA A 891 -3.03 -8.50 25.11
CA ALA A 891 -3.13 -8.50 26.56
C ALA A 891 -1.94 -7.77 27.15
N SER A 892 -2.18 -6.76 27.97
CA SER A 892 -1.13 -5.96 28.61
C SER A 892 -1.23 -6.02 30.13
N LEU A 893 -0.09 -5.99 30.78
CA LEU A 893 0.03 -5.82 32.21
C LEU A 893 1.06 -4.74 32.51
N GLY A 894 0.61 -3.68 33.14
CA GLY A 894 1.42 -2.59 33.66
C GLY A 894 1.55 -2.69 35.18
N TRP A 895 2.69 -2.31 35.70
CA TRP A 895 2.97 -2.14 37.12
C TRP A 895 3.71 -0.84 37.35
N SER A 896 3.32 -0.08 38.35
CA SER A 896 4.00 1.17 38.74
C SER A 896 4.17 1.25 40.27
N LEU A 897 5.35 1.73 40.67
CA LEU A 897 5.70 1.99 42.06
C LEU A 897 6.64 3.18 42.15
N GLY A 898 6.17 4.30 42.69
CA GLY A 898 6.91 5.56 42.70
C GLY A 898 7.26 5.96 41.29
N ASN A 899 8.53 6.22 41.01
CA ASN A 899 9.02 6.66 39.72
C ASN A 899 9.32 5.50 38.74
N HIS A 900 9.02 4.29 39.12
CA HIS A 900 9.29 3.08 38.31
C HIS A 900 8.02 2.53 37.72
N SER A 901 8.02 2.21 36.44
CA SER A 901 6.96 1.43 35.80
C SER A 901 7.53 0.36 34.89
N ILE A 902 6.82 -0.76 34.79
CA ILE A 902 7.08 -1.85 33.86
C ILE A 902 5.77 -2.17 33.15
N SER A 903 5.83 -2.27 31.85
CA SER A 903 4.70 -2.71 31.00
C SER A 903 5.12 -3.88 30.15
N ALA A 904 4.27 -4.90 30.07
CA ALA A 904 4.44 -6.06 29.18
C ALA A 904 3.17 -6.28 28.40
N THR A 905 3.29 -6.44 27.08
CA THR A 905 2.17 -6.69 26.16
C THR A 905 2.41 -7.96 25.37
N VAL A 906 1.45 -8.85 25.37
CA VAL A 906 1.41 -10.02 24.49
C VAL A 906 0.41 -9.77 23.38
N ARG A 907 0.87 -9.84 22.14
CA ARG A 907 0.05 -9.70 20.92
C ARG A 907 -0.11 -11.05 20.27
N TYR A 908 -1.34 -11.38 19.90
CA TYR A 908 -1.70 -12.63 19.23
C TYR A 908 -2.45 -12.35 17.95
N ILE A 909 -2.03 -13.00 16.86
CA ILE A 909 -2.75 -13.06 15.58
C ILE A 909 -2.85 -14.54 15.21
N ASP A 910 -4.06 -14.98 14.92
CA ASP A 910 -4.34 -16.38 14.62
C ASP A 910 -3.74 -16.83 13.28
N GLU A 911 -3.69 -18.15 13.10
CA GLU A 911 -3.23 -18.74 11.85
C GLU A 911 -4.23 -18.52 10.72
N VAL A 912 -3.74 -18.53 9.48
CA VAL A 912 -4.60 -18.49 8.30
C VAL A 912 -4.16 -19.54 7.29
N MET A 913 -5.13 -20.05 6.52
CA MET A 913 -4.88 -20.93 5.39
C MET A 913 -4.16 -20.18 4.27
N PHE A 914 -3.16 -20.80 3.71
CA PHE A 914 -2.45 -20.28 2.56
C PHE A 914 -3.17 -20.73 1.29
N ASP A 915 -3.67 -19.79 0.48
CA ASP A 915 -4.41 -20.06 -0.75
C ASP A 915 -3.46 -20.43 -1.91
N ALA A 916 -2.73 -21.53 -1.73
CA ALA A 916 -1.71 -21.97 -2.69
C ALA A 916 -2.27 -22.45 -4.03
N ASN A 917 -3.56 -22.78 -4.08
CA ASN A 917 -4.17 -23.44 -5.25
C ASN A 917 -4.45 -22.49 -6.44
N GLU A 918 -4.36 -21.19 -6.26
CA GLU A 918 -4.61 -20.22 -7.32
C GLU A 918 -3.34 -19.61 -7.95
N PHE A 919 -2.18 -19.88 -7.37
CA PHE A 919 -0.90 -19.57 -8.00
C PHE A 919 -0.35 -20.81 -8.74
N SER A 920 -0.88 -21.08 -9.93
CA SER A 920 -0.38 -22.14 -10.82
C SER A 920 1.12 -21.99 -11.11
N PHE A 921 1.64 -20.78 -11.07
CA PHE A 921 3.05 -20.46 -11.23
C PHE A 921 3.92 -20.98 -10.07
N GLN A 922 3.45 -20.97 -8.85
CA GLN A 922 4.20 -21.51 -7.70
C GLN A 922 4.19 -23.04 -7.61
N GLN A 923 3.22 -23.72 -8.22
CA GLN A 923 3.25 -25.18 -8.31
C GLN A 923 4.42 -25.70 -9.15
N TYR A 924 4.83 -24.98 -10.19
CA TYR A 924 5.99 -25.34 -11.00
C TYR A 924 7.32 -25.15 -10.26
N LEU A 925 7.36 -24.32 -9.24
CA LEU A 925 8.55 -23.97 -8.46
C LEU A 925 8.70 -24.79 -7.17
N ARG A 926 7.91 -25.83 -6.95
CA ARG A 926 8.01 -26.72 -5.78
C ARG A 926 8.85 -27.98 -6.06
N PRO A 927 10.16 -27.92 -6.05
CA PRO A 927 10.92 -29.08 -5.64
C PRO A 927 10.59 -29.31 -4.16
N GLU A 928 10.19 -30.51 -3.80
CA GLU A 928 9.71 -30.89 -2.46
C GLU A 928 10.65 -30.52 -1.30
N ASN A 929 11.88 -30.10 -1.60
CA ASN A 929 12.92 -29.81 -0.63
C ASN A 929 13.21 -28.32 -0.38
N LEU A 930 12.65 -27.37 -1.15
CA LEU A 930 12.96 -25.93 -1.03
C LEU A 930 11.91 -25.12 -0.29
N TRP A 931 10.70 -25.66 -0.10
CA TRP A 931 9.58 -24.97 0.51
C TRP A 931 9.08 -25.76 1.72
N THR A 932 8.84 -25.08 2.81
CA THR A 932 7.96 -25.67 3.84
C THR A 932 6.56 -25.70 3.24
N THR A 933 6.12 -26.86 2.82
CA THR A 933 4.78 -27.12 2.28
C THR A 933 3.74 -27.05 3.38
N THR A 934 3.68 -25.96 4.13
CA THR A 934 2.59 -25.77 5.08
C THR A 934 1.52 -24.96 4.38
N ASP A 935 0.35 -25.54 4.20
CA ASP A 935 -0.85 -24.88 3.74
C ASP A 935 -1.37 -23.84 4.76
N VAL A 936 -0.59 -23.58 5.82
CA VAL A 936 -0.97 -22.72 6.93
C VAL A 936 0.15 -21.73 7.24
N ILE A 937 -0.20 -20.46 7.31
CA ILE A 937 0.62 -19.42 7.92
C ILE A 937 0.33 -19.47 9.41
N ARG A 938 1.32 -19.89 10.20
CA ARG A 938 1.16 -20.15 11.63
C ARG A 938 0.80 -18.88 12.39
N ALA A 939 0.03 -19.04 13.46
CA ALA A 939 -0.28 -17.98 14.39
C ALA A 939 0.97 -17.25 14.88
N TRP A 940 0.85 -15.94 15.04
CA TRP A 940 1.91 -15.06 15.54
C TRP A 940 1.62 -14.64 16.97
N THR A 941 2.59 -14.88 17.87
CA THR A 941 2.56 -14.36 19.23
C THR A 941 3.83 -13.55 19.45
N GLN A 942 3.69 -12.31 19.84
CA GLN A 942 4.80 -11.40 20.12
C GLN A 942 4.67 -10.86 21.53
N THR A 943 5.77 -10.82 22.27
CA THR A 943 5.82 -10.20 23.60
C THR A 943 6.70 -8.99 23.54
N ASP A 944 6.18 -7.86 24.01
CA ASP A 944 6.89 -6.58 24.12
C ASP A 944 6.99 -6.24 25.60
N MET A 945 8.09 -5.65 26.02
CA MET A 945 8.32 -5.28 27.43
C MET A 945 9.05 -3.96 27.51
N PHE A 946 8.60 -3.11 28.45
CA PHE A 946 9.14 -1.76 28.65
C PHE A 946 9.37 -1.51 30.13
N TYR A 947 10.45 -0.81 30.43
CA TYR A 947 10.72 -0.23 31.73
C TYR A 947 10.82 1.27 31.58
N THR A 948 10.15 2.04 32.43
CA THR A 948 10.18 3.49 32.45
C THR A 948 10.56 3.99 33.82
N TYR A 949 11.43 4.98 33.87
CA TYR A 949 11.75 5.76 35.04
C TYR A 949 11.31 7.21 34.80
N SER A 950 10.34 7.69 35.59
CA SER A 950 9.76 9.03 35.47
C SER A 950 10.27 9.96 36.52
N ASP A 951 9.97 11.27 36.39
CA ASP A 951 10.25 12.34 37.35
C ASP A 951 11.72 12.49 37.77
N LEU A 952 12.62 12.30 36.78
CA LEU A 952 14.02 12.65 36.99
C LEU A 952 14.19 14.18 36.86
N GLU A 953 14.31 14.88 37.93
CA GLU A 953 14.52 16.31 37.93
C GLU A 953 15.88 16.67 37.30
N VAL A 954 15.87 17.37 36.17
CA VAL A 954 17.06 17.80 35.42
C VAL A 954 16.85 19.24 34.96
N TYR A 955 17.74 20.13 35.36
CA TYR A 955 17.76 21.55 34.94
C TYR A 955 16.43 22.29 35.08
N GLY A 956 15.59 21.93 36.07
CA GLY A 956 14.32 22.59 36.37
C GLY A 956 13.11 22.05 35.58
N GLY A 957 13.28 20.99 34.83
CA GLY A 957 12.20 20.21 34.22
C GLY A 957 12.29 18.74 34.62
N ASN A 958 11.34 17.95 34.19
CA ASN A 958 11.23 16.53 34.49
C ASN A 958 11.58 15.68 33.26
N ALA A 959 12.51 14.73 33.43
CA ALA A 959 12.86 13.77 32.40
C ALA A 959 12.24 12.40 32.71
N THR A 960 11.73 11.75 31.69
CA THR A 960 11.28 10.35 31.70
C THR A 960 12.15 9.54 30.77
N LEU A 961 12.69 8.44 31.25
CA LEU A 961 13.55 7.54 30.50
C LEU A 961 12.86 6.19 30.33
N SER A 962 12.68 5.72 29.10
CA SER A 962 12.13 4.39 28.83
C SER A 962 13.11 3.54 28.04
N LEU A 963 13.26 2.30 28.44
CA LEU A 963 14.03 1.26 27.74
C LEU A 963 13.14 0.05 27.52
N GLY A 964 13.22 -0.54 26.36
CA GLY A 964 12.37 -1.69 26.07
C GLY A 964 12.80 -2.54 24.90
N ALA A 965 12.09 -3.63 24.72
CA ALA A 965 12.24 -4.50 23.58
C ALA A 965 10.87 -4.91 23.06
N ARG A 966 10.69 -4.76 21.75
CA ARG A 966 9.59 -5.40 21.02
C ARG A 966 10.06 -6.74 20.48
N ASN A 967 9.15 -7.71 20.41
CA ASN A 967 9.48 -9.09 20.11
C ASN A 967 10.63 -9.60 21.01
N LEU A 968 10.46 -9.46 22.32
CA LEU A 968 11.46 -9.75 23.35
C LEU A 968 12.17 -11.10 23.15
N PHE A 969 11.44 -12.12 22.69
CA PHE A 969 11.95 -13.48 22.49
C PHE A 969 12.54 -13.70 21.09
N ASP A 970 12.69 -12.66 20.25
CA ASP A 970 13.23 -12.73 18.89
C ASP A 970 12.53 -13.79 18.02
N ARG A 971 11.19 -13.85 18.09
CA ARG A 971 10.43 -14.78 17.26
C ARG A 971 10.63 -14.45 15.79
N GLU A 972 11.11 -15.42 15.03
CA GLU A 972 11.33 -15.27 13.59
C GLU A 972 10.05 -15.54 12.81
N ALA A 973 9.83 -14.76 11.73
CA ALA A 973 8.72 -14.97 10.80
C ALA A 973 8.87 -16.31 10.06
N GLN A 974 7.74 -16.92 9.73
CA GLN A 974 7.70 -18.13 8.93
C GLN A 974 8.05 -17.82 7.48
N LYS A 975 8.98 -18.57 6.91
CA LYS A 975 9.25 -18.54 5.48
C LYS A 975 8.02 -19.08 4.72
N THR A 976 7.55 -18.32 3.76
CA THR A 976 6.40 -18.67 2.92
C THR A 976 6.76 -18.66 1.45
N GLY A 977 5.88 -19.18 0.60
CA GLY A 977 6.01 -19.11 -0.84
C GLY A 977 5.71 -17.75 -1.46
N MET A 978 5.47 -16.72 -0.66
CA MET A 978 5.25 -15.35 -1.16
C MET A 978 6.56 -14.76 -1.69
N ILE A 979 6.45 -13.80 -2.60
CA ILE A 979 7.57 -13.06 -3.16
C ILE A 979 8.49 -12.50 -2.06
N ALA A 980 7.90 -11.91 -1.03
CA ALA A 980 8.63 -11.37 0.12
C ALA A 980 9.14 -12.46 1.09
N GLY A 981 8.86 -13.73 0.84
CA GLY A 981 9.22 -14.82 1.75
C GLY A 981 8.47 -14.82 3.08
N VAL A 982 7.62 -13.84 3.35
CA VAL A 982 6.86 -13.66 4.58
C VAL A 982 5.50 -13.02 4.29
N VAL A 983 4.50 -13.32 5.11
CA VAL A 983 3.19 -12.64 5.11
C VAL A 983 3.20 -11.55 6.16
N SER A 984 3.55 -10.34 5.73
CA SER A 984 3.81 -9.20 6.61
C SER A 984 2.58 -8.66 7.35
N GLN A 985 1.38 -9.03 6.92
CA GLN A 985 0.14 -8.69 7.63
C GLN A 985 -0.04 -9.51 8.93
N ILE A 986 0.66 -10.63 9.05
CA ILE A 986 0.60 -11.50 10.23
C ILE A 986 1.91 -11.51 10.99
N GLN A 987 3.05 -11.60 10.31
CA GLN A 987 4.37 -11.83 10.90
C GLN A 987 5.38 -10.75 10.52
N SER A 988 6.15 -10.28 11.49
CA SER A 988 7.17 -9.25 11.27
C SER A 988 8.52 -9.85 10.86
N PRO A 989 9.17 -9.38 9.78
CA PRO A 989 10.53 -9.77 9.41
C PRO A 989 11.62 -9.03 10.21
N LEU A 990 11.25 -8.03 11.03
CA LEU A 990 12.23 -7.19 11.74
C LEU A 990 13.01 -7.97 12.81
N GLY A 991 12.37 -8.99 13.43
CA GLY A 991 12.93 -9.67 14.61
C GLY A 991 12.77 -8.84 15.87
N ARG A 992 13.68 -9.03 16.84
CA ARG A 992 13.66 -8.26 18.10
C ARG A 992 14.20 -6.86 17.88
N MET A 993 13.39 -5.85 18.30
CA MET A 993 13.74 -4.44 18.28
C MET A 993 14.03 -3.94 19.70
N ILE A 994 15.13 -3.26 19.88
CA ILE A 994 15.50 -2.65 21.16
C ILE A 994 15.36 -1.15 21.01
N TYR A 995 14.71 -0.51 21.97
CA TYR A 995 14.53 0.93 21.91
C TYR A 995 14.85 1.66 23.21
N ALA A 996 15.17 2.94 23.05
CA ALA A 996 15.31 3.90 24.11
C ALA A 996 14.50 5.15 23.78
N ARG A 997 13.79 5.68 24.79
CA ARG A 997 13.01 6.92 24.70
C ARG A 997 13.42 7.84 25.84
N VAL A 998 13.58 9.09 25.51
CA VAL A 998 13.78 10.19 26.46
C VAL A 998 12.68 11.20 26.22
N ASN A 999 11.91 11.48 27.23
CA ASN A 999 10.93 12.56 27.27
C ASN A 999 11.39 13.60 28.29
N TYR A 1000 11.32 14.87 27.93
CA TYR A 1000 11.68 15.99 28.81
C TYR A 1000 10.58 17.04 28.75
N GLU A 1001 10.08 17.39 29.95
CA GLU A 1001 8.99 18.37 30.13
C GLU A 1001 9.49 19.53 30.98
N PHE A 1002 9.18 20.76 30.51
CA PHE A 1002 9.66 21.99 31.15
C PHE A 1002 8.54 23.04 31.27
#